data_757404347d05443b97d5eb20d7f0aaf7
#
_entry.id   757404347d05443b97d5eb20d7f0aaf7
#
_cell.length_a   1.000
_cell.length_b   1.000
_cell.length_c   1.000
_cell.angle_alpha   90.00
_cell.angle_beta   90.00
_cell.angle_gamma   90.00
#
_symmetry.space_group_name_H-M   'P 1'
#
loop_
_entity.id
_entity.type
_entity.pdbx_description
1 polymer ?
#
loop_
_entity_poly.entity_id
_entity_poly.type
_entity_poly.pdbx_seq_one_letter_code
_entity_poly.pdbx_strand_id
1 'polypeptide(L)'
;MKDSFGNIYEKSPEDMHWRIANEIARIEGKYPNPLSAKEVYELLDHFRYIVPAGSPMTGIGNSHQVASLSNCFVVGLDGDADSYGAIMRIDEEQVQLMKRRGGVGHDLSHIRPKGSPVNNSALTSTGLVPFMERYSNSTREVAQDGRRGALMLSVSIKHPDSEAFIDAKMTEGKVTGANVSVKIDDDFMQAAVDDKPYVQQFPINSDNPEVEKEISAKALWDKIVHNAWQSAEPGVLFWDTILRESIPDCYADLGFTTVSTNPCGEIPLCPYDSCRLLCVNLFSYVVNPFTKEAYFDFDKFAKHVAIAQRVMDDIVDLELEKIDLIMEKIKDDPQSSEVKGAEYHLWEKIKRKSSMGRRTGVGITAEGDMIAALGLRYGTQEATDLSVSVHKCLAIAAYRSSVLMAKERGAFEVFDAKREAANPFILRLKEADPSLYDDMVAYGRRNIACLTIAPTGTTSLMTQTTSGIEPVFMPVYKRRRKVNPNDTDVHVDFVDEVGDSFEEYIVYHKKFMDWMKANGFDTEKRYTQEEIDAIVEQSPYYKATANDVDWLMKVKMQGAIQKWVDHSISVTVNLPNDVDEALVNRLYVEAWRSGCKGCTIYRDGSRSGVMISVSKKDKKKEEKEEEQPVVPCKQPEVTEVRPKELACDVVRFQNNKEKWVAFVGLLNGYPYEIFTGLQDDDEGIALPKSVTKGKIIKNVGPDGRSRYDFQFENKRGYKTTVEGLSEKFNPEYWNYAKLISGVLRYRMPIDHVIKLVGSLQLKSESINTWKIGVERALKKYITDGTEATGMKCPSCGQESLVYQEGCLICKNCGASRCG
;
A
#
# COMPACT_ATOMS: atom_id res chain seq x y z
N MET A 1 11.00 -0.79 -22.00
CA MET A 1 9.90 -0.32 -22.86
C MET A 1 9.43 -1.51 -23.69
N LYS A 2 8.12 -1.77 -23.75
CA LYS A 2 7.49 -2.82 -24.55
C LYS A 2 6.21 -2.29 -25.21
N ASP A 3 5.82 -2.90 -26.33
CA ASP A 3 4.54 -2.63 -26.99
C ASP A 3 3.42 -3.57 -26.52
N SER A 4 2.22 -3.44 -27.08
CA SER A 4 1.06 -4.28 -26.76
C SER A 4 1.21 -5.73 -27.26
N PHE A 5 2.16 -6.02 -28.14
CA PHE A 5 2.46 -7.34 -28.66
C PHE A 5 3.55 -8.05 -27.84
N GLY A 6 4.14 -7.37 -26.84
CA GLY A 6 5.19 -7.92 -26.00
C GLY A 6 6.62 -7.74 -26.52
N ASN A 7 6.82 -7.01 -27.63
CA ASN A 7 8.16 -6.70 -28.13
C ASN A 7 8.89 -5.77 -27.16
N ILE A 8 10.13 -6.11 -26.82
CA ILE A 8 10.98 -5.35 -25.89
C ILE A 8 11.95 -4.49 -26.69
N TYR A 9 11.94 -3.20 -26.42
CA TYR A 9 12.76 -2.18 -27.11
C TYR A 9 13.97 -1.74 -26.33
N GLU A 10 14.00 -1.96 -25.02
CA GLU A 10 15.13 -1.65 -24.13
C GLU A 10 15.67 -2.95 -23.55
N LYS A 11 16.98 -3.16 -23.67
CA LYS A 11 17.64 -4.41 -23.24
C LYS A 11 18.33 -4.26 -21.89
N SER A 12 18.57 -3.01 -21.48
CA SER A 12 19.29 -2.71 -20.24
C SER A 12 18.75 -1.42 -19.57
N PRO A 13 19.09 -1.16 -18.30
CA PRO A 13 18.78 0.12 -17.65
C PRO A 13 19.44 1.32 -18.35
N GLU A 14 20.59 1.14 -18.96
CA GLU A 14 21.30 2.18 -19.69
C GLU A 14 20.48 2.67 -20.89
N ASP A 15 19.84 1.77 -21.63
CA ASP A 15 18.95 2.14 -22.76
C ASP A 15 17.82 3.04 -22.27
N MET A 16 17.24 2.75 -21.12
CA MET A 16 16.20 3.54 -20.49
C MET A 16 16.74 4.92 -20.07
N HIS A 17 17.91 4.97 -19.44
CA HIS A 17 18.51 6.23 -19.00
C HIS A 17 18.85 7.12 -20.20
N TRP A 18 19.37 6.56 -21.29
CA TRP A 18 19.61 7.32 -22.52
C TRP A 18 18.32 7.82 -23.18
N ARG A 19 17.25 7.01 -23.18
CA ARG A 19 15.95 7.49 -23.68
C ARG A 19 15.48 8.72 -22.92
N ILE A 20 15.53 8.67 -21.59
CA ILE A 20 15.12 9.80 -20.73
C ILE A 20 16.03 11.00 -20.96
N ALA A 21 17.36 10.80 -20.94
CA ALA A 21 18.34 11.87 -21.11
C ALA A 21 18.19 12.58 -22.46
N ASN A 22 17.95 11.83 -23.54
CA ASN A 22 17.75 12.39 -24.87
C ASN A 22 16.48 13.24 -24.98
N GLU A 23 15.39 12.80 -24.35
CA GLU A 23 14.12 13.56 -24.34
C GLU A 23 14.24 14.84 -23.50
N ILE A 24 14.91 14.79 -22.35
CA ILE A 24 15.20 16.00 -21.56
C ILE A 24 16.06 16.97 -22.37
N ALA A 25 17.13 16.50 -23.00
CA ALA A 25 17.98 17.34 -23.83
C ALA A 25 17.21 17.95 -25.02
N ARG A 26 16.24 17.24 -25.58
CA ARG A 26 15.36 17.76 -26.64
C ARG A 26 14.53 18.96 -26.13
N ILE A 27 13.98 18.86 -24.93
CA ILE A 27 13.26 20.01 -24.32
C ILE A 27 14.20 21.14 -23.98
N GLU A 28 15.34 20.83 -23.36
CA GLU A 28 16.38 21.83 -23.03
C GLU A 28 16.82 22.64 -24.25
N GLY A 29 16.88 22.00 -25.42
CA GLY A 29 17.23 22.69 -26.70
C GLY A 29 16.26 23.81 -27.11
N LYS A 30 15.09 23.92 -26.46
CA LYS A 30 14.15 25.05 -26.65
C LYS A 30 14.54 26.30 -25.86
N TYR A 31 15.47 26.19 -24.93
CA TYR A 31 15.79 27.19 -23.92
C TYR A 31 17.28 27.60 -23.93
N PRO A 32 17.62 28.76 -23.34
CA PRO A 32 19.01 29.14 -23.15
C PRO A 32 19.80 28.19 -22.26
N ASN A 33 21.10 28.07 -22.49
CA ASN A 33 22.03 27.26 -21.70
C ASN A 33 21.57 25.80 -21.52
N PRO A 34 21.28 25.08 -22.60
CA PRO A 34 20.67 23.75 -22.50
C PRO A 34 21.60 22.73 -21.85
N LEU A 35 21.06 21.87 -21.03
CA LEU A 35 21.73 20.63 -20.57
C LEU A 35 21.89 19.68 -21.76
N SER A 36 23.04 19.04 -21.87
CA SER A 36 23.26 17.95 -22.81
C SER A 36 22.66 16.65 -22.31
N ALA A 37 22.32 15.73 -23.23
CA ALA A 37 21.89 14.40 -22.89
C ALA A 37 22.91 13.64 -22.02
N LYS A 38 24.21 13.88 -22.25
CA LYS A 38 25.29 13.27 -21.45
C LYS A 38 25.25 13.73 -19.99
N GLU A 39 25.11 15.02 -19.72
CA GLU A 39 25.02 15.56 -18.36
C GLU A 39 23.83 14.97 -17.60
N VAL A 40 22.68 14.84 -18.25
CA VAL A 40 21.50 14.22 -17.66
C VAL A 40 21.72 12.73 -17.44
N TYR A 41 22.29 12.03 -18.42
CA TYR A 41 22.61 10.60 -18.30
C TYR A 41 23.53 10.30 -17.10
N GLU A 42 24.59 11.08 -16.92
CA GLU A 42 25.55 10.91 -15.83
C GLU A 42 24.89 11.03 -14.44
N LEU A 43 23.78 11.74 -14.32
CA LEU A 43 23.01 11.81 -13.07
C LEU A 43 22.06 10.62 -12.89
N LEU A 44 21.54 10.07 -13.99
CA LEU A 44 20.62 8.91 -13.98
C LEU A 44 21.35 7.58 -13.85
N ASP A 45 22.57 7.50 -14.38
CA ASP A 45 23.32 6.25 -14.55
C ASP A 45 23.46 5.48 -13.24
N HIS A 46 23.16 4.17 -13.29
CA HIS A 46 23.14 3.27 -12.15
C HIS A 46 22.20 3.72 -11.02
N PHE A 47 21.18 4.55 -11.29
CA PHE A 47 20.29 5.17 -10.30
C PHE A 47 21.06 5.92 -9.20
N ARG A 48 22.19 6.48 -9.56
CA ARG A 48 23.17 6.96 -8.59
C ARG A 48 22.76 8.26 -7.92
N TYR A 49 22.38 9.31 -8.69
CA TYR A 49 22.14 10.63 -8.14
C TYR A 49 20.68 11.04 -8.17
N ILE A 50 20.02 10.90 -9.32
CA ILE A 50 18.60 11.22 -9.49
C ILE A 50 17.84 10.02 -10.06
N VAL A 51 16.63 9.83 -9.57
CA VAL A 51 15.76 8.74 -10.00
C VAL A 51 14.35 9.28 -10.24
N PRO A 52 13.89 9.39 -11.48
CA PRO A 52 12.51 9.74 -11.79
C PRO A 52 11.55 8.69 -11.20
N ALA A 53 10.37 9.11 -10.77
CA ALA A 53 9.35 8.18 -10.32
C ALA A 53 8.77 7.36 -11.50
N GLY A 54 7.96 6.35 -11.18
CA GLY A 54 7.54 5.34 -12.14
C GLY A 54 6.87 5.87 -13.41
N SER A 55 6.01 6.90 -13.33
CA SER A 55 5.34 7.44 -14.52
C SER A 55 6.31 8.19 -15.44
N PRO A 56 7.18 9.13 -14.97
CA PRO A 56 8.23 9.69 -15.79
C PRO A 56 9.19 8.64 -16.35
N MET A 57 9.66 7.71 -15.51
CA MET A 57 10.63 6.68 -15.92
C MET A 57 10.12 5.83 -17.08
N THR A 58 8.85 5.42 -17.03
CA THR A 58 8.24 4.56 -18.07
C THR A 58 7.69 5.33 -19.25
N GLY A 59 7.26 6.59 -19.06
CA GLY A 59 6.51 7.35 -20.04
C GLY A 59 7.33 8.32 -20.90
N ILE A 60 8.44 8.86 -20.38
CA ILE A 60 9.30 9.79 -21.15
C ILE A 60 9.85 9.06 -22.38
N GLY A 61 9.64 9.63 -23.57
CA GLY A 61 10.09 9.04 -24.85
C GLY A 61 9.42 7.71 -25.22
N ASN A 62 8.41 7.26 -24.50
CA ASN A 62 7.66 6.05 -24.81
C ASN A 62 6.50 6.38 -25.74
N SER A 63 6.59 5.91 -27.00
CA SER A 63 5.56 6.05 -28.03
C SER A 63 4.53 4.91 -28.06
N HIS A 64 4.78 3.82 -27.32
CA HIS A 64 3.89 2.64 -27.32
C HIS A 64 2.75 2.75 -26.31
N GLN A 65 2.82 3.70 -25.38
CA GLN A 65 1.79 3.94 -24.37
C GLN A 65 1.40 5.42 -24.36
N VAL A 66 0.12 5.69 -24.57
CA VAL A 66 -0.46 7.03 -24.43
C VAL A 66 -0.90 7.22 -22.97
N ALA A 67 0.05 7.61 -22.13
CA ALA A 67 -0.12 7.78 -20.69
C ALA A 67 0.48 9.10 -20.21
N SER A 68 0.03 9.57 -19.06
CA SER A 68 0.57 10.75 -18.39
C SER A 68 1.93 10.46 -17.75
N LEU A 69 2.75 11.48 -17.63
CA LEU A 69 3.99 11.47 -16.85
C LEU A 69 3.74 11.88 -15.40
N SER A 70 2.55 12.39 -15.09
CA SER A 70 2.18 12.74 -13.71
C SER A 70 1.86 11.48 -12.91
N ASN A 71 2.34 11.44 -11.68
CA ASN A 71 2.08 10.32 -10.78
C ASN A 71 0.75 10.50 -10.05
N CYS A 72 0.35 11.75 -9.77
CA CYS A 72 -0.68 12.10 -8.81
C CYS A 72 -1.54 13.25 -9.31
N PHE A 73 -2.83 13.13 -9.08
CA PHE A 73 -3.86 14.09 -9.44
C PHE A 73 -4.84 14.28 -8.28
N VAL A 74 -5.46 15.44 -8.21
CA VAL A 74 -6.67 15.66 -7.43
C VAL A 74 -7.78 16.08 -8.39
N VAL A 75 -8.95 15.49 -8.24
CA VAL A 75 -10.16 15.90 -8.95
C VAL A 75 -11.13 16.55 -7.99
N GLY A 76 -12.03 17.33 -8.52
CA GLY A 76 -13.10 18.02 -7.81
C GLY A 76 -13.82 18.92 -8.81
N LEU A 77 -15.06 19.23 -8.55
CA LEU A 77 -15.81 20.14 -9.40
C LEU A 77 -15.71 21.57 -8.87
N ASP A 78 -15.68 22.52 -9.79
CA ASP A 78 -15.83 23.93 -9.44
C ASP A 78 -17.31 24.12 -9.01
N GLY A 79 -17.53 24.46 -7.74
CA GLY A 79 -18.87 24.69 -7.18
C GLY A 79 -19.45 23.47 -6.46
N ASP A 80 -20.78 23.42 -6.35
CA ASP A 80 -21.50 22.43 -5.55
C ASP A 80 -21.52 21.05 -6.22
N ALA A 81 -20.56 20.22 -5.83
CA ALA A 81 -20.41 18.86 -6.32
C ALA A 81 -21.29 17.83 -5.57
N ASP A 82 -22.46 18.24 -5.05
CA ASP A 82 -23.35 17.44 -4.20
C ASP A 82 -24.55 16.83 -4.94
N SER A 83 -24.61 16.92 -6.25
CA SER A 83 -25.63 16.23 -7.05
C SER A 83 -25.15 14.86 -7.50
N TYR A 84 -26.09 13.93 -7.77
CA TYR A 84 -25.74 12.64 -8.38
C TYR A 84 -24.94 12.81 -9.68
N GLY A 85 -25.28 13.80 -10.49
CA GLY A 85 -24.53 14.09 -11.70
C GLY A 85 -23.06 14.46 -11.42
N ALA A 86 -22.84 15.29 -10.41
CA ALA A 86 -21.49 15.68 -9.98
C ALA A 86 -20.71 14.50 -9.38
N ILE A 87 -21.36 13.71 -8.52
CA ILE A 87 -20.74 12.51 -7.89
C ILE A 87 -20.35 11.48 -8.97
N MET A 88 -21.22 11.23 -9.95
CA MET A 88 -20.91 10.32 -11.06
C MET A 88 -19.82 10.89 -11.98
N ARG A 89 -19.78 12.20 -12.17
CA ARG A 89 -18.73 12.85 -12.95
C ARG A 89 -17.35 12.67 -12.31
N ILE A 90 -17.26 12.83 -11.00
CA ILE A 90 -16.00 12.58 -10.26
C ILE A 90 -15.57 11.13 -10.39
N ASP A 91 -16.50 10.16 -10.31
CA ASP A 91 -16.21 8.74 -10.51
C ASP A 91 -15.65 8.45 -11.92
N GLU A 92 -16.24 9.03 -12.94
CA GLU A 92 -15.76 8.95 -14.31
C GLU A 92 -14.37 9.58 -14.46
N GLU A 93 -14.14 10.79 -13.95
CA GLU A 93 -12.85 11.48 -14.01
C GLU A 93 -11.74 10.69 -13.31
N GLN A 94 -12.04 10.11 -12.15
CA GLN A 94 -11.13 9.24 -11.42
C GLN A 94 -10.67 8.06 -12.29
N VAL A 95 -11.58 7.35 -12.93
CA VAL A 95 -11.29 6.21 -13.81
C VAL A 95 -10.50 6.64 -15.04
N GLN A 96 -10.85 7.77 -15.65
CA GLN A 96 -10.16 8.31 -16.83
C GLN A 96 -8.68 8.64 -16.52
N LEU A 97 -8.37 9.14 -15.32
CA LEU A 97 -7.00 9.39 -14.89
C LEU A 97 -6.26 8.10 -14.56
N MET A 98 -6.92 7.17 -13.85
CA MET A 98 -6.29 5.90 -13.47
C MET A 98 -5.90 5.07 -14.68
N LYS A 99 -6.71 5.02 -15.74
CA LYS A 99 -6.34 4.32 -16.99
C LYS A 99 -5.12 4.93 -17.70
N ARG A 100 -4.76 6.18 -17.36
CA ARG A 100 -3.55 6.87 -17.85
C ARG A 100 -2.42 6.85 -16.83
N ARG A 101 -2.45 5.93 -15.83
CA ARG A 101 -1.43 5.66 -14.80
C ARG A 101 -1.39 6.66 -13.65
N GLY A 102 -2.33 7.58 -13.54
CA GLY A 102 -2.43 8.52 -12.42
C GLY A 102 -2.98 7.86 -11.15
N GLY A 103 -2.44 8.23 -9.99
CA GLY A 103 -3.09 8.08 -8.69
C GLY A 103 -4.00 9.29 -8.45
N VAL A 104 -5.16 9.10 -7.86
CA VAL A 104 -6.19 10.14 -7.73
C VAL A 104 -6.57 10.36 -6.27
N GLY A 105 -6.77 11.61 -5.89
CA GLY A 105 -7.39 11.97 -4.63
C GLY A 105 -8.59 12.88 -4.84
N HIS A 106 -9.58 12.79 -3.98
CA HIS A 106 -10.65 13.78 -3.92
C HIS A 106 -11.30 13.84 -2.54
N ASP A 107 -11.94 14.97 -2.28
CA ASP A 107 -12.55 15.28 -1.00
C ASP A 107 -14.06 15.01 -1.04
N LEU A 108 -14.61 14.48 0.04
CA LEU A 108 -16.03 14.18 0.17
C LEU A 108 -16.79 15.20 1.03
N SER A 109 -16.11 16.24 1.55
CA SER A 109 -16.69 17.18 2.50
C SER A 109 -17.84 18.03 1.91
N HIS A 110 -17.96 18.07 0.60
CA HIS A 110 -19.03 18.78 -0.13
C HIS A 110 -20.32 17.96 -0.28
N ILE A 111 -20.30 16.67 -0.01
CA ILE A 111 -21.48 15.80 -0.10
C ILE A 111 -22.31 15.96 1.19
N ARG A 112 -23.61 16.21 1.05
CA ARG A 112 -24.49 16.40 2.20
C ARG A 112 -24.54 15.18 3.13
N PRO A 113 -24.66 15.42 4.46
CA PRO A 113 -24.65 14.33 5.43
C PRO A 113 -25.92 13.48 5.35
N LYS A 114 -25.84 12.30 5.96
CA LYS A 114 -26.95 11.35 6.06
C LYS A 114 -28.16 12.01 6.73
N GLY A 115 -29.34 11.81 6.12
CA GLY A 115 -30.59 12.35 6.61
C GLY A 115 -30.92 13.75 6.14
N SER A 116 -29.99 14.48 5.51
CA SER A 116 -30.29 15.78 4.91
C SER A 116 -31.32 15.65 3.79
N PRO A 117 -32.21 16.64 3.61
CA PRO A 117 -33.24 16.58 2.59
C PRO A 117 -32.66 16.56 1.17
N VAL A 118 -33.28 15.79 0.30
CA VAL A 118 -33.01 15.74 -1.14
C VAL A 118 -34.30 15.86 -1.94
N ASN A 119 -34.25 16.55 -3.08
CA ASN A 119 -35.39 16.77 -3.94
C ASN A 119 -35.57 15.63 -4.96
N ASN A 120 -35.52 14.39 -4.50
CA ASN A 120 -35.77 13.20 -5.31
C ASN A 120 -36.66 12.21 -4.55
N SER A 121 -36.95 11.04 -5.14
CA SER A 121 -37.83 10.01 -4.55
C SER A 121 -37.33 9.44 -3.21
N ALA A 122 -36.08 9.61 -2.86
CA ALA A 122 -35.50 9.14 -1.59
C ALA A 122 -35.80 10.06 -0.41
N LEU A 123 -36.12 11.33 -0.67
CA LEU A 123 -36.43 12.40 0.30
C LEU A 123 -35.29 12.77 1.23
N THR A 124 -34.37 11.84 1.51
CA THR A 124 -33.21 12.04 2.40
C THR A 124 -31.92 11.45 1.81
N SER A 125 -30.79 12.07 2.15
CA SER A 125 -29.44 11.61 1.76
C SER A 125 -29.03 10.34 2.51
N THR A 126 -28.30 9.48 1.82
CA THR A 126 -27.66 8.29 2.40
C THR A 126 -26.33 8.58 3.07
N GLY A 127 -25.80 9.82 2.91
CA GLY A 127 -24.50 10.23 3.46
C GLY A 127 -23.30 9.77 2.64
N LEU A 128 -22.10 9.80 3.24
CA LEU A 128 -20.83 9.60 2.55
C LEU A 128 -20.50 8.15 2.20
N VAL A 129 -20.85 7.21 3.08
CA VAL A 129 -20.32 5.82 3.02
C VAL A 129 -20.68 5.10 1.70
N PRO A 130 -21.90 5.18 1.16
CA PRO A 130 -22.22 4.53 -0.12
C PRO A 130 -21.37 5.04 -1.29
N PHE A 131 -21.01 6.32 -1.28
CA PHE A 131 -20.16 6.91 -2.32
C PHE A 131 -18.70 6.52 -2.15
N MET A 132 -18.22 6.35 -0.91
CA MET A 132 -16.89 5.78 -0.64
C MET A 132 -16.75 4.36 -1.25
N GLU A 133 -17.76 3.52 -1.05
CA GLU A 133 -17.80 2.17 -1.64
C GLU A 133 -17.79 2.22 -3.17
N ARG A 134 -18.57 3.10 -3.77
CA ARG A 134 -18.60 3.30 -5.22
C ARG A 134 -17.22 3.64 -5.76
N TYR A 135 -16.61 4.70 -5.27
CA TYR A 135 -15.28 5.14 -5.72
C TYR A 135 -14.20 4.09 -5.48
N SER A 136 -14.28 3.37 -4.36
CA SER A 136 -13.41 2.24 -4.06
C SER A 136 -13.57 1.10 -5.07
N ASN A 137 -14.79 0.78 -5.49
CA ASN A 137 -15.06 -0.27 -6.47
C ASN A 137 -14.50 0.10 -7.84
N SER A 138 -14.78 1.32 -8.32
CA SER A 138 -14.26 1.81 -9.61
C SER A 138 -12.72 1.78 -9.65
N THR A 139 -12.05 2.10 -8.52
CA THR A 139 -10.58 2.01 -8.42
C THR A 139 -10.07 0.57 -8.62
N ARG A 140 -10.79 -0.44 -8.12
CA ARG A 140 -10.38 -1.85 -8.24
C ARG A 140 -10.54 -2.42 -9.64
N GLU A 141 -11.42 -1.84 -10.44
CA GLU A 141 -11.68 -2.26 -11.83
C GLU A 141 -10.54 -1.85 -12.77
N VAL A 142 -9.85 -0.76 -12.47
CA VAL A 142 -8.82 -0.21 -13.37
C VAL A 142 -7.49 -0.94 -13.21
N ALA A 143 -7.06 -1.60 -14.29
CA ALA A 143 -5.73 -2.20 -14.41
C ALA A 143 -4.73 -1.21 -15.05
N GLN A 144 -3.50 -1.16 -14.53
CA GLN A 144 -2.41 -0.30 -14.99
C GLN A 144 -1.15 -1.10 -15.35
N ASP A 145 -1.28 -2.15 -16.17
CA ASP A 145 -0.16 -3.04 -16.57
C ASP A 145 0.62 -3.56 -15.33
N GLY A 146 -0.06 -4.40 -14.54
CA GLY A 146 0.49 -5.01 -13.32
C GLY A 146 0.35 -4.19 -12.04
N ARG A 147 -0.21 -2.97 -12.11
CA ARG A 147 -0.59 -2.15 -10.95
C ARG A 147 -2.11 -2.03 -10.87
N ARG A 148 -2.61 -1.78 -9.66
CA ARG A 148 -4.00 -1.36 -9.45
C ARG A 148 -4.09 0.16 -9.42
N GLY A 149 -5.27 0.70 -9.66
CA GLY A 149 -5.57 2.10 -9.38
C GLY A 149 -5.25 2.45 -7.92
N ALA A 150 -4.95 3.70 -7.66
CA ALA A 150 -4.69 4.21 -6.32
C ALA A 150 -5.58 5.43 -6.06
N LEU A 151 -6.29 5.41 -4.94
CA LEU A 151 -7.26 6.43 -4.56
C LEU A 151 -7.02 6.93 -3.14
N MET A 152 -7.16 8.24 -2.94
CA MET A 152 -7.32 8.89 -1.63
C MET A 152 -8.73 9.46 -1.54
N LEU A 153 -9.45 9.11 -0.50
CA LEU A 153 -10.68 9.78 -0.09
C LEU A 153 -10.41 10.55 1.19
N SER A 154 -10.74 11.83 1.20
CA SER A 154 -10.60 12.68 2.38
C SER A 154 -11.94 13.30 2.79
N VAL A 155 -12.06 13.63 4.07
CA VAL A 155 -13.19 14.38 4.63
C VAL A 155 -12.69 15.33 5.71
N SER A 156 -13.32 16.50 5.81
CA SER A 156 -13.08 17.41 6.93
C SER A 156 -13.68 16.84 8.21
N ILE A 157 -12.98 16.99 9.32
CA ILE A 157 -13.50 16.64 10.64
C ILE A 157 -14.76 17.45 11.02
N LYS A 158 -14.96 18.63 10.40
CA LYS A 158 -16.15 19.46 10.53
C LYS A 158 -17.41 18.82 9.96
N HIS A 159 -17.26 17.85 9.08
CA HIS A 159 -18.39 17.21 8.42
C HIS A 159 -19.19 16.33 9.40
N PRO A 160 -20.53 16.43 9.47
CA PRO A 160 -21.36 15.64 10.40
C PRO A 160 -21.24 14.12 10.24
N ASP A 161 -20.92 13.61 9.04
CA ASP A 161 -20.67 12.19 8.76
C ASP A 161 -19.20 11.77 8.92
N SER A 162 -18.33 12.61 9.44
CA SER A 162 -16.89 12.26 9.59
C SER A 162 -16.69 11.01 10.47
N GLU A 163 -17.52 10.78 11.47
CA GLU A 163 -17.49 9.59 12.29
C GLU A 163 -17.78 8.32 11.46
N ALA A 164 -18.83 8.35 10.62
CA ALA A 164 -19.16 7.24 9.73
C ALA A 164 -18.05 6.98 8.69
N PHE A 165 -17.40 8.04 8.21
CA PHE A 165 -16.24 7.94 7.32
C PHE A 165 -15.06 7.26 8.02
N ILE A 166 -14.75 7.63 9.27
CA ILE A 166 -13.67 7.06 10.09
C ILE A 166 -13.90 5.55 10.30
N ASP A 167 -15.15 5.14 10.52
CA ASP A 167 -15.52 3.76 10.75
C ASP A 167 -15.69 2.93 9.46
N ALA A 168 -15.71 3.54 8.28
CA ALA A 168 -16.07 2.88 7.02
C ALA A 168 -15.18 1.67 6.69
N LYS A 169 -13.90 1.69 7.06
CA LYS A 169 -12.96 0.60 6.83
C LYS A 169 -12.83 -0.38 8.00
N MET A 170 -13.51 -0.15 9.10
CA MET A 170 -13.54 -1.08 10.23
C MET A 170 -14.35 -2.34 9.93
N THR A 171 -15.24 -2.29 8.96
CA THR A 171 -15.93 -3.47 8.42
C THR A 171 -15.03 -4.13 7.39
N GLU A 172 -14.69 -5.40 7.60
CA GLU A 172 -13.84 -6.16 6.67
C GLU A 172 -14.47 -6.23 5.27
N GLY A 173 -13.65 -6.00 4.24
CA GLY A 173 -14.09 -6.03 2.85
C GLY A 173 -14.62 -4.70 2.30
N LYS A 174 -14.91 -3.71 3.15
CA LYS A 174 -15.42 -2.40 2.71
C LYS A 174 -14.30 -1.42 2.35
N VAL A 175 -14.54 -0.58 1.35
CA VAL A 175 -13.66 0.51 0.89
C VAL A 175 -12.19 0.06 0.69
N THR A 176 -12.00 -1.16 0.17
CA THR A 176 -10.67 -1.77 0.03
C THR A 176 -9.82 -1.19 -1.10
N GLY A 177 -10.42 -0.42 -2.01
CA GLY A 177 -9.74 0.22 -3.15
C GLY A 177 -9.26 1.65 -2.88
N ALA A 178 -9.47 2.18 -1.67
CA ALA A 178 -9.09 3.55 -1.34
C ALA A 178 -8.31 3.62 -0.03
N ASN A 179 -7.35 4.53 0.06
CA ASN A 179 -6.84 5.06 1.32
C ASN A 179 -7.83 6.13 1.82
N VAL A 180 -8.01 6.22 3.11
CA VAL A 180 -8.92 7.21 3.72
C VAL A 180 -8.14 8.07 4.71
N SER A 181 -8.37 9.39 4.66
CA SER A 181 -7.72 10.35 5.56
C SER A 181 -8.71 11.41 6.04
N VAL A 182 -8.58 11.77 7.30
CA VAL A 182 -9.38 12.84 7.90
C VAL A 182 -8.58 14.13 7.93
N LYS A 183 -9.19 15.21 7.41
CA LYS A 183 -8.63 16.57 7.47
C LYS A 183 -9.01 17.18 8.81
N ILE A 184 -8.03 17.36 9.68
CA ILE A 184 -8.18 17.82 11.04
C ILE A 184 -7.71 19.26 11.13
N ASP A 185 -8.56 20.15 11.67
CA ASP A 185 -8.21 21.53 11.96
C ASP A 185 -7.60 21.70 13.37
N ASP A 186 -6.96 22.85 13.60
CA ASP A 186 -6.31 23.17 14.88
C ASP A 186 -7.33 23.30 16.02
N ASP A 187 -8.54 23.80 15.74
CA ASP A 187 -9.62 23.97 16.72
C ASP A 187 -10.09 22.60 17.24
N PHE A 188 -10.25 21.62 16.36
CA PHE A 188 -10.59 20.25 16.76
C PHE A 188 -9.47 19.62 17.60
N MET A 189 -8.21 19.75 17.16
CA MET A 189 -7.09 19.19 17.91
C MET A 189 -6.99 19.80 19.30
N GLN A 190 -7.14 21.12 19.40
CA GLN A 190 -7.11 21.81 20.70
C GLN A 190 -8.28 21.38 21.58
N ALA A 191 -9.49 21.26 21.00
CA ALA A 191 -10.68 20.80 21.73
C ALA A 191 -10.52 19.35 22.21
N ALA A 192 -9.92 18.47 21.39
CA ALA A 192 -9.67 17.08 21.77
C ALA A 192 -8.65 16.96 22.91
N VAL A 193 -7.58 17.77 22.89
CA VAL A 193 -6.57 17.81 23.96
C VAL A 193 -7.15 18.37 25.26
N ASP A 194 -8.01 19.40 25.18
CA ASP A 194 -8.62 20.08 26.33
C ASP A 194 -9.90 19.42 26.84
N ASP A 195 -10.33 18.30 26.20
CA ASP A 195 -11.61 17.61 26.48
C ASP A 195 -12.84 18.55 26.41
N LYS A 196 -12.92 19.31 25.30
CA LYS A 196 -13.98 20.26 25.03
C LYS A 196 -14.91 19.78 23.92
N PRO A 197 -16.16 20.30 23.86
CA PRO A 197 -17.04 20.06 22.71
C PRO A 197 -16.51 20.73 21.44
N TYR A 198 -16.90 20.18 20.30
CA TYR A 198 -16.60 20.70 18.97
C TYR A 198 -17.87 20.66 18.13
N VAL A 199 -18.08 21.70 17.32
CA VAL A 199 -19.27 21.77 16.45
C VAL A 199 -18.93 21.34 15.04
N GLN A 200 -19.58 20.30 14.59
CA GLN A 200 -19.60 19.88 13.18
C GLN A 200 -20.71 20.62 12.45
N GLN A 201 -20.51 20.91 11.18
CA GLN A 201 -21.51 21.63 10.38
C GLN A 201 -21.48 21.24 8.91
N PHE A 202 -22.60 21.49 8.21
CA PHE A 202 -22.68 21.37 6.76
C PHE A 202 -23.53 22.50 6.18
N PRO A 203 -23.12 23.17 5.11
CA PRO A 203 -21.79 23.07 4.46
C PRO A 203 -20.66 23.46 5.42
N ILE A 204 -19.50 22.80 5.30
CA ILE A 204 -18.41 22.91 6.29
C ILE A 204 -17.82 24.31 6.43
N ASN A 205 -17.90 25.15 5.41
CA ASN A 205 -17.35 26.51 5.35
C ASN A 205 -18.45 27.58 5.33
N SER A 206 -19.71 27.23 5.66
CA SER A 206 -20.82 28.16 5.63
C SER A 206 -20.92 28.97 6.93
N ASP A 207 -21.13 30.28 6.82
CA ASP A 207 -21.48 31.12 7.97
C ASP A 207 -22.93 30.88 8.45
N ASN A 208 -23.77 30.22 7.63
CA ASN A 208 -25.12 29.82 7.94
C ASN A 208 -25.33 28.36 7.56
N PRO A 209 -24.81 27.41 8.34
CA PRO A 209 -24.92 26.00 8.04
C PRO A 209 -26.37 25.49 8.10
N GLU A 210 -26.67 24.53 7.23
CA GLU A 210 -27.97 23.85 7.22
C GLU A 210 -28.08 22.78 8.32
N VAL A 211 -26.94 22.21 8.71
CA VAL A 211 -26.81 21.19 9.76
C VAL A 211 -25.70 21.57 10.71
N GLU A 212 -26.00 21.54 11.99
CA GLU A 212 -25.01 21.67 13.08
C GLU A 212 -25.15 20.50 14.04
N LYS A 213 -24.00 19.98 14.52
CA LYS A 213 -23.95 18.87 15.48
C LYS A 213 -22.81 19.09 16.47
N GLU A 214 -23.15 19.29 17.73
CA GLU A 214 -22.13 19.31 18.80
C GLU A 214 -21.71 17.86 19.13
N ILE A 215 -20.39 17.66 19.24
CA ILE A 215 -19.79 16.37 19.57
C ILE A 215 -18.70 16.54 20.64
N SER A 216 -18.34 15.44 21.31
CA SER A 216 -17.11 15.38 22.09
C SER A 216 -15.92 15.24 21.14
N ALA A 217 -15.07 16.26 21.06
CA ALA A 217 -13.85 16.21 20.26
C ALA A 217 -12.93 15.07 20.73
N LYS A 218 -12.80 14.90 22.06
CA LYS A 218 -11.99 13.83 22.63
C LYS A 218 -12.50 12.44 22.23
N ALA A 219 -13.80 12.19 22.32
CA ALA A 219 -14.36 10.87 21.97
C ALA A 219 -14.14 10.52 20.49
N LEU A 220 -14.29 11.50 19.59
CA LEU A 220 -14.03 11.28 18.17
C LEU A 220 -12.53 11.10 17.88
N TRP A 221 -11.67 11.85 18.58
CA TRP A 221 -10.22 11.69 18.49
C TRP A 221 -9.77 10.31 18.99
N ASP A 222 -10.26 9.87 20.16
CA ASP A 222 -9.95 8.55 20.70
C ASP A 222 -10.38 7.43 19.71
N LYS A 223 -11.49 7.61 18.99
CA LYS A 223 -11.92 6.70 17.91
C LYS A 223 -10.95 6.70 16.74
N ILE A 224 -10.47 7.86 16.27
CA ILE A 224 -9.45 7.95 15.21
C ILE A 224 -8.19 7.18 15.63
N VAL A 225 -7.71 7.42 16.85
CA VAL A 225 -6.54 6.75 17.42
C VAL A 225 -6.75 5.23 17.48
N HIS A 226 -7.90 4.79 17.99
CA HIS A 226 -8.26 3.37 18.08
C HIS A 226 -8.27 2.71 16.69
N ASN A 227 -8.96 3.31 15.72
CA ASN A 227 -9.07 2.75 14.38
C ASN A 227 -7.71 2.70 13.68
N ALA A 228 -6.88 3.74 13.82
CA ALA A 228 -5.52 3.76 13.29
C ALA A 228 -4.63 2.69 13.94
N TRP A 229 -4.69 2.52 15.27
CA TRP A 229 -4.00 1.45 15.98
C TRP A 229 -4.44 0.07 15.52
N GLN A 230 -5.72 -0.11 15.23
CA GLN A 230 -6.31 -1.39 14.89
C GLN A 230 -6.11 -1.79 13.42
N SER A 231 -6.22 -0.82 12.48
CA SER A 231 -6.28 -1.07 11.03
C SER A 231 -5.30 -0.22 10.20
N ALA A 232 -4.48 0.61 10.84
CA ALA A 232 -3.61 1.62 10.19
C ALA A 232 -4.38 2.67 9.37
N GLU A 233 -5.66 2.84 9.59
CA GLU A 233 -6.53 3.84 8.96
C GLU A 233 -7.63 4.30 9.93
N PRO A 234 -8.07 5.57 9.81
CA PRO A 234 -7.73 6.56 8.80
C PRO A 234 -6.34 7.17 9.01
N GLY A 235 -5.77 7.71 7.93
CA GLY A 235 -4.65 8.65 8.01
C GLY A 235 -5.11 10.00 8.55
N VAL A 236 -4.18 10.77 9.09
CA VAL A 236 -4.44 12.11 9.65
C VAL A 236 -3.72 13.16 8.80
N LEU A 237 -4.46 14.17 8.35
CA LEU A 237 -3.95 15.36 7.67
C LEU A 237 -4.22 16.57 8.55
N PHE A 238 -3.17 17.25 9.01
CA PHE A 238 -3.29 18.49 9.79
C PHE A 238 -3.55 19.64 8.84
N TRP A 239 -4.85 19.88 8.60
CA TRP A 239 -5.31 20.65 7.46
C TRP A 239 -4.93 22.12 7.56
N ASP A 240 -5.02 22.73 8.73
CA ASP A 240 -4.63 24.12 8.91
C ASP A 240 -3.12 24.33 8.72
N THR A 241 -2.30 23.34 9.11
CA THR A 241 -0.86 23.37 8.83
C THR A 241 -0.60 23.28 7.33
N ILE A 242 -1.33 22.40 6.61
CA ILE A 242 -1.24 22.29 5.15
C ILE A 242 -1.55 23.64 4.50
N LEU A 243 -2.68 24.25 4.82
CA LEU A 243 -3.13 25.49 4.18
C LEU A 243 -2.23 26.68 4.55
N ARG A 244 -1.84 26.81 5.81
CA ARG A 244 -0.95 27.89 6.29
C ARG A 244 0.39 27.90 5.58
N GLU A 245 0.95 26.73 5.32
CA GLU A 245 2.27 26.56 4.68
C GLU A 245 2.20 26.48 3.15
N SER A 246 1.00 26.34 2.58
CA SER A 246 0.81 26.16 1.14
C SER A 246 1.07 27.44 0.37
N ILE A 247 2.03 27.41 -0.55
CA ILE A 247 2.26 28.52 -1.49
C ILE A 247 1.15 28.59 -2.54
N PRO A 248 0.67 27.49 -3.15
CA PRO A 248 -0.43 27.52 -4.11
C PRO A 248 -1.70 28.19 -3.57
N ASP A 249 -2.02 28.05 -2.28
CA ASP A 249 -3.18 28.70 -1.67
C ASP A 249 -3.08 30.24 -1.60
N CYS A 250 -1.89 30.83 -1.80
CA CYS A 250 -1.75 32.25 -2.05
C CYS A 250 -2.44 32.72 -3.35
N TYR A 251 -2.78 31.77 -4.21
CA TYR A 251 -3.47 31.95 -5.50
C TYR A 251 -4.85 31.27 -5.51
N ALA A 252 -5.49 31.13 -4.36
CA ALA A 252 -6.78 30.43 -4.21
C ALA A 252 -7.87 31.01 -5.11
N ASP A 253 -7.96 32.36 -5.21
CA ASP A 253 -8.90 33.08 -6.09
C ASP A 253 -8.62 32.88 -7.60
N LEU A 254 -7.45 32.36 -7.95
CA LEU A 254 -7.07 31.98 -9.31
C LEU A 254 -7.19 30.48 -9.56
N GLY A 255 -7.88 29.77 -8.66
CA GLY A 255 -8.21 28.34 -8.78
C GLY A 255 -7.17 27.39 -8.21
N PHE A 256 -6.28 27.85 -7.33
CA PHE A 256 -5.28 27.00 -6.67
C PHE A 256 -5.63 26.64 -5.22
N THR A 257 -6.92 26.65 -4.86
CA THR A 257 -7.36 26.21 -3.52
C THR A 257 -7.09 24.73 -3.32
N THR A 258 -6.30 24.38 -2.33
CA THR A 258 -6.03 23.00 -1.96
C THR A 258 -7.27 22.34 -1.34
N VAL A 259 -7.67 21.18 -1.85
CA VAL A 259 -8.88 20.47 -1.39
C VAL A 259 -8.62 19.07 -0.88
N SER A 260 -7.61 18.38 -1.39
CA SER A 260 -7.26 17.02 -0.99
C SER A 260 -5.78 16.74 -1.25
N THR A 261 -5.35 15.50 -1.05
CA THR A 261 -4.01 15.04 -1.37
C THR A 261 -4.06 13.89 -2.37
N ASN A 262 -2.91 13.56 -2.95
CA ASN A 262 -2.69 12.31 -3.67
C ASN A 262 -2.82 11.09 -2.74
N PRO A 263 -2.84 9.84 -3.28
CA PRO A 263 -3.05 8.61 -2.48
C PRO A 263 -2.08 8.39 -1.32
N CYS A 264 -0.86 8.91 -1.40
CA CYS A 264 0.17 8.75 -0.36
C CYS A 264 0.29 9.96 0.58
N GLY A 265 -0.48 11.04 0.35
CA GLY A 265 -0.59 12.19 1.24
C GLY A 265 0.53 13.24 1.14
N GLU A 266 1.55 13.02 0.29
CA GLU A 266 2.70 13.94 0.19
C GLU A 266 2.46 15.16 -0.70
N ILE A 267 1.37 15.19 -1.46
CA ILE A 267 1.09 16.30 -2.37
C ILE A 267 -0.31 16.85 -2.15
N PRO A 268 -0.47 17.89 -1.33
CA PRO A 268 -1.70 18.67 -1.28
C PRO A 268 -1.93 19.38 -2.62
N LEU A 269 -3.10 19.21 -3.21
CA LEU A 269 -3.43 19.68 -4.56
C LEU A 269 -4.80 20.38 -4.61
N CYS A 270 -4.91 21.33 -5.53
CA CYS A 270 -6.18 21.89 -5.96
C CYS A 270 -6.82 20.98 -7.04
N PRO A 271 -8.11 21.14 -7.35
CA PRO A 271 -8.77 20.37 -8.40
C PRO A 271 -8.06 20.52 -9.75
N TYR A 272 -7.92 19.39 -10.44
CA TYR A 272 -7.29 19.27 -11.78
C TYR A 272 -5.80 19.59 -11.83
N ASP A 273 -5.15 19.77 -10.67
CA ASP A 273 -3.70 19.89 -10.61
C ASP A 273 -3.04 18.51 -10.49
N SER A 274 -1.77 18.45 -10.81
CA SER A 274 -1.00 17.23 -10.86
C SER A 274 0.46 17.46 -10.50
N CYS A 275 1.14 16.40 -10.06
CA CYS A 275 2.56 16.49 -9.75
C CYS A 275 3.34 15.34 -10.38
N ARG A 276 4.52 15.65 -10.85
CA ARG A 276 5.55 14.75 -11.34
C ARG A 276 6.61 14.63 -10.28
N LEU A 277 7.17 13.44 -10.12
CA LEU A 277 8.07 13.13 -9.02
C LEU A 277 9.43 12.67 -9.50
N LEU A 278 10.46 13.12 -8.79
CA LEU A 278 11.84 12.68 -8.94
C LEU A 278 12.50 12.73 -7.56
N CYS A 279 13.30 11.73 -7.21
CA CYS A 279 14.06 11.75 -5.98
C CYS A 279 15.57 11.83 -6.22
N VAL A 280 16.24 12.53 -5.30
CA VAL A 280 17.71 12.62 -5.22
C VAL A 280 18.18 11.59 -4.20
N ASN A 281 19.16 10.77 -4.56
CA ASN A 281 19.70 9.72 -3.71
C ASN A 281 20.76 10.29 -2.75
N LEU A 282 20.39 10.56 -1.52
CA LEU A 282 21.23 11.21 -0.52
C LEU A 282 22.52 10.43 -0.20
N PHE A 283 22.46 9.10 -0.22
CA PHE A 283 23.64 8.28 0.05
C PHE A 283 24.81 8.58 -0.90
N SER A 284 24.53 8.95 -2.13
CA SER A 284 25.54 9.23 -3.17
C SER A 284 26.33 10.52 -2.95
N TYR A 285 25.97 11.33 -1.97
CA TYR A 285 26.65 12.56 -1.57
C TYR A 285 27.46 12.40 -0.30
N VAL A 286 27.46 11.21 0.31
CA VAL A 286 28.36 10.90 1.41
C VAL A 286 29.71 10.51 0.85
N VAL A 287 30.73 11.26 1.19
CA VAL A 287 32.12 10.97 0.86
C VAL A 287 32.72 10.10 1.97
N ASN A 288 33.49 9.08 1.61
CA ASN A 288 34.06 8.10 2.53
C ASN A 288 33.03 7.48 3.48
N PRO A 289 31.92 6.92 2.98
CA PRO A 289 30.81 6.42 3.81
C PRO A 289 31.32 5.37 4.80
N PHE A 290 30.73 5.38 6.02
CA PHE A 290 31.03 4.45 7.11
C PHE A 290 32.45 4.52 7.69
N THR A 291 33.19 5.57 7.43
CA THR A 291 34.52 5.86 8.01
C THR A 291 34.45 7.06 8.95
N LYS A 292 35.55 7.28 9.70
CA LYS A 292 35.67 8.46 10.57
C LYS A 292 35.80 9.79 9.80
N GLU A 293 36.21 9.70 8.53
CA GLU A 293 36.37 10.81 7.62
C GLU A 293 35.12 11.07 6.76
N ALA A 294 34.00 10.42 7.08
CA ALA A 294 32.75 10.58 6.37
C ALA A 294 32.19 11.99 6.51
N TYR A 295 31.77 12.59 5.40
CA TYR A 295 31.08 13.88 5.38
C TYR A 295 30.09 13.96 4.22
N PHE A 296 29.11 14.85 4.34
CA PHE A 296 28.12 15.09 3.29
C PHE A 296 28.62 16.24 2.38
N ASP A 297 28.70 15.99 1.07
CA ASP A 297 29.14 16.96 0.07
C ASP A 297 27.97 17.88 -0.33
N PHE A 298 27.75 18.94 0.45
CA PHE A 298 26.68 19.91 0.24
C PHE A 298 26.81 20.67 -1.10
N ASP A 299 28.01 20.96 -1.54
CA ASP A 299 28.24 21.70 -2.80
C ASP A 299 27.81 20.90 -4.01
N LYS A 300 28.22 19.62 -4.05
CA LYS A 300 27.82 18.70 -5.10
C LYS A 300 26.31 18.42 -5.05
N PHE A 301 25.77 18.25 -3.84
CA PHE A 301 24.34 18.05 -3.63
C PHE A 301 23.53 19.23 -4.17
N ALA A 302 23.86 20.45 -3.79
CA ALA A 302 23.19 21.67 -4.26
C ALA A 302 23.21 21.80 -5.79
N LYS A 303 24.35 21.50 -6.42
CA LYS A 303 24.47 21.52 -7.89
C LYS A 303 23.54 20.50 -8.56
N HIS A 304 23.50 19.27 -8.03
CA HIS A 304 22.65 18.22 -8.60
C HIS A 304 21.17 18.47 -8.33
N VAL A 305 20.81 19.04 -7.17
CA VAL A 305 19.43 19.48 -6.88
C VAL A 305 18.98 20.55 -7.86
N ALA A 306 19.84 21.53 -8.17
CA ALA A 306 19.52 22.55 -9.16
C ALA A 306 19.26 21.95 -10.55
N ILE A 307 20.03 20.96 -10.97
CA ILE A 307 19.79 20.22 -12.22
C ILE A 307 18.52 19.39 -12.11
N ALA A 308 18.29 18.70 -10.98
CA ALA A 308 17.07 17.90 -10.76
C ALA A 308 15.80 18.77 -10.88
N GLN A 309 15.80 19.97 -10.31
CA GLN A 309 14.68 20.91 -10.44
C GLN A 309 14.48 21.36 -11.90
N ARG A 310 15.57 21.57 -12.65
CA ARG A 310 15.53 21.91 -14.06
C ARG A 310 14.96 20.75 -14.90
N VAL A 311 15.43 19.52 -14.66
CA VAL A 311 14.89 18.31 -15.29
C VAL A 311 13.40 18.14 -14.98
N MET A 312 12.97 18.47 -13.78
CA MET A 312 11.55 18.41 -13.43
C MET A 312 10.69 19.43 -14.17
N ASP A 313 11.20 20.64 -14.43
CA ASP A 313 10.50 21.60 -15.29
C ASP A 313 10.42 21.11 -16.75
N ASP A 314 11.47 20.45 -17.25
CA ASP A 314 11.44 19.82 -18.58
C ASP A 314 10.42 18.67 -18.64
N ILE A 315 10.25 17.91 -17.55
CA ILE A 315 9.19 16.88 -17.45
C ILE A 315 7.80 17.53 -17.47
N VAL A 316 7.61 18.77 -16.98
CA VAL A 316 6.35 19.50 -17.16
C VAL A 316 6.08 19.77 -18.64
N ASP A 317 7.07 20.19 -19.42
CA ASP A 317 6.91 20.39 -20.87
C ASP A 317 6.59 19.08 -21.58
N LEU A 318 7.29 18.00 -21.25
CA LEU A 318 7.01 16.65 -21.77
C LEU A 318 5.61 16.16 -21.39
N GLU A 319 5.13 16.47 -20.17
CA GLU A 319 3.77 16.16 -19.77
C GLU A 319 2.73 16.91 -20.59
N LEU A 320 2.95 18.19 -20.86
CA LEU A 320 2.06 18.99 -21.72
C LEU A 320 1.98 18.40 -23.14
N GLU A 321 3.11 17.95 -23.71
CA GLU A 321 3.14 17.22 -24.98
C GLU A 321 2.38 15.89 -24.89
N LYS A 322 2.51 15.13 -23.79
CA LYS A 322 1.75 13.89 -23.56
C LYS A 322 0.26 14.15 -23.43
N ILE A 323 -0.15 15.22 -22.76
CA ILE A 323 -1.57 15.60 -22.66
C ILE A 323 -2.11 15.94 -24.05
N ASP A 324 -1.37 16.62 -24.91
CA ASP A 324 -1.79 16.87 -26.28
C ASP A 324 -2.02 15.58 -27.06
N LEU A 325 -1.10 14.60 -26.94
CA LEU A 325 -1.28 13.28 -27.55
C LEU A 325 -2.51 12.54 -27.00
N ILE A 326 -2.77 12.64 -25.70
CA ILE A 326 -3.98 12.06 -25.08
C ILE A 326 -5.22 12.73 -25.68
N MET A 327 -5.25 14.04 -25.78
CA MET A 327 -6.38 14.80 -26.32
C MET A 327 -6.63 14.52 -27.80
N GLU A 328 -5.56 14.37 -28.61
CA GLU A 328 -5.67 13.93 -30.00
C GLU A 328 -6.27 12.54 -30.10
N LYS A 329 -5.74 11.58 -29.32
CA LYS A 329 -6.29 10.23 -29.30
C LYS A 329 -7.77 10.19 -28.91
N ILE A 330 -8.21 11.02 -27.99
CA ILE A 330 -9.63 11.13 -27.61
C ILE A 330 -10.45 11.70 -28.77
N LYS A 331 -9.94 12.70 -29.48
CA LYS A 331 -10.65 13.27 -30.68
C LYS A 331 -10.84 12.22 -31.74
N ASP A 332 -9.82 11.41 -32.00
CA ASP A 332 -9.80 10.38 -33.05
C ASP A 332 -10.62 9.13 -32.69
N ASP A 333 -11.03 8.98 -31.41
CA ASP A 333 -11.88 7.89 -30.99
C ASP A 333 -13.23 7.93 -31.74
N PRO A 334 -13.71 6.80 -32.30
CA PRO A 334 -14.95 6.75 -33.07
C PRO A 334 -16.22 6.93 -32.23
N GLN A 335 -16.13 6.93 -30.92
CA GLN A 335 -17.28 7.16 -30.03
C GLN A 335 -17.87 8.57 -30.20
N SER A 336 -19.12 8.73 -29.79
CA SER A 336 -19.81 10.02 -29.86
C SER A 336 -19.11 11.06 -28.96
N SER A 337 -19.26 12.33 -29.32
CA SER A 337 -18.77 13.45 -28.48
C SER A 337 -19.40 13.48 -27.09
N GLU A 338 -20.60 12.93 -26.95
CA GLU A 338 -21.29 12.78 -25.66
C GLU A 338 -20.55 11.82 -24.73
N VAL A 339 -20.01 10.70 -25.25
CA VAL A 339 -19.26 9.72 -24.48
C VAL A 339 -17.84 10.20 -24.17
N LYS A 340 -17.12 10.66 -25.19
CA LYS A 340 -15.70 11.03 -25.04
C LYS A 340 -15.46 12.43 -24.49
N GLY A 341 -16.49 13.27 -24.45
CA GLY A 341 -16.40 14.66 -24.03
C GLY A 341 -15.95 14.83 -22.57
N ALA A 342 -16.35 13.97 -21.68
CA ALA A 342 -15.96 14.01 -20.28
C ALA A 342 -14.43 13.87 -20.10
N GLU A 343 -13.83 12.85 -20.74
CA GLU A 343 -12.38 12.64 -20.70
C GLU A 343 -11.65 13.81 -21.37
N TYR A 344 -12.14 14.32 -22.51
CA TYR A 344 -11.54 15.43 -23.20
C TYR A 344 -11.46 16.69 -22.33
N HIS A 345 -12.58 17.10 -21.74
CA HIS A 345 -12.64 18.28 -20.86
C HIS A 345 -11.82 18.13 -19.58
N LEU A 346 -11.73 16.90 -19.04
CA LEU A 346 -10.85 16.61 -17.92
C LEU A 346 -9.39 16.94 -18.26
N TRP A 347 -8.89 16.44 -19.38
CA TRP A 347 -7.51 16.69 -19.82
C TRP A 347 -7.27 18.15 -20.23
N GLU A 348 -8.26 18.82 -20.74
CA GLU A 348 -8.18 20.27 -21.01
C GLU A 348 -7.97 21.07 -19.72
N LYS A 349 -8.74 20.78 -18.65
CA LYS A 349 -8.56 21.41 -17.33
C LYS A 349 -7.18 21.09 -16.73
N ILE A 350 -6.73 19.83 -16.81
CA ILE A 350 -5.42 19.41 -16.31
C ILE A 350 -4.30 20.11 -17.08
N LYS A 351 -4.41 20.18 -18.41
CA LYS A 351 -3.45 20.93 -19.24
C LYS A 351 -3.34 22.39 -18.81
N ARG A 352 -4.49 23.04 -18.64
CA ARG A 352 -4.57 24.44 -18.20
C ARG A 352 -3.91 24.64 -16.85
N LYS A 353 -4.24 23.79 -15.85
CA LYS A 353 -3.68 23.89 -14.52
C LYS A 353 -2.16 23.63 -14.51
N SER A 354 -1.71 22.61 -15.23
CA SER A 354 -0.29 22.25 -15.34
C SER A 354 0.53 23.38 -16.00
N SER A 355 0.00 24.03 -17.03
CA SER A 355 0.69 25.14 -17.68
C SER A 355 0.74 26.41 -16.81
N MET A 356 -0.33 26.71 -16.06
CA MET A 356 -0.40 27.89 -15.20
C MET A 356 0.58 27.84 -14.04
N GLY A 357 0.63 26.71 -13.33
CA GLY A 357 1.40 26.56 -12.09
C GLY A 357 2.78 25.90 -12.29
N ARG A 358 2.92 25.02 -13.28
CA ARG A 358 4.14 24.25 -13.53
C ARG A 358 4.71 23.59 -12.28
N ARG A 359 3.82 22.91 -11.52
CA ARG A 359 4.14 22.25 -10.26
C ARG A 359 5.14 21.11 -10.47
N THR A 360 6.14 21.00 -9.61
CA THR A 360 7.14 19.94 -9.59
C THR A 360 7.24 19.31 -8.20
N GLY A 361 7.80 18.13 -8.11
CA GLY A 361 8.01 17.41 -6.86
C GLY A 361 9.39 16.78 -6.81
N VAL A 362 10.41 17.59 -6.56
CA VAL A 362 11.75 17.09 -6.24
C VAL A 362 11.76 16.65 -4.79
N GLY A 363 12.20 15.43 -4.54
CA GLY A 363 12.32 14.86 -3.22
C GLY A 363 13.63 14.13 -3.05
N ILE A 364 13.68 13.28 -1.99
CA ILE A 364 14.88 12.53 -1.67
C ILE A 364 14.55 11.05 -1.43
N THR A 365 15.57 10.22 -1.44
CA THR A 365 15.57 8.85 -0.95
C THR A 365 16.86 8.60 -0.19
N ALA A 366 16.96 7.50 0.57
CA ALA A 366 18.17 7.10 1.28
C ALA A 366 18.52 7.93 2.52
N GLU A 367 17.57 8.61 3.16
CA GLU A 367 17.84 9.38 4.39
C GLU A 367 18.44 8.51 5.49
N GLY A 368 17.84 7.36 5.80
CA GLY A 368 18.32 6.47 6.84
C GLY A 368 19.75 5.97 6.58
N ASP A 369 20.06 5.63 5.34
CA ASP A 369 21.40 5.17 4.95
C ASP A 369 22.44 6.30 4.90
N MET A 370 22.02 7.51 4.52
CA MET A 370 22.89 8.69 4.60
C MET A 370 23.30 8.96 6.05
N ILE A 371 22.36 8.96 6.97
CA ILE A 371 22.60 9.16 8.40
C ILE A 371 23.57 8.10 8.92
N ALA A 372 23.31 6.82 8.61
CA ALA A 372 24.17 5.70 9.01
C ALA A 372 25.59 5.80 8.41
N ALA A 373 25.69 6.20 7.14
CA ALA A 373 26.98 6.36 6.44
C ALA A 373 27.86 7.46 7.04
N LEU A 374 27.25 8.45 7.69
CA LEU A 374 27.94 9.51 8.43
C LEU A 374 28.24 9.14 9.89
N GLY A 375 27.99 7.89 10.29
CA GLY A 375 28.22 7.39 11.63
C GLY A 375 27.22 7.87 12.67
N LEU A 376 26.09 8.45 12.22
CA LEU A 376 25.02 8.92 13.11
C LEU A 376 23.93 7.83 13.24
N ARG A 377 23.19 7.91 14.32
CA ARG A 377 22.05 7.02 14.58
C ARG A 377 20.75 7.74 14.26
N TYR A 378 19.91 7.13 13.40
CA TYR A 378 18.56 7.62 13.11
C TYR A 378 17.74 7.69 14.42
N GLY A 379 16.95 8.77 14.59
CA GLY A 379 16.16 8.99 15.81
C GLY A 379 16.92 9.71 16.92
N THR A 380 18.05 10.35 16.62
CA THR A 380 18.79 11.24 17.55
C THR A 380 18.66 12.71 17.13
N GLN A 381 19.00 13.63 18.03
CA GLN A 381 18.99 15.05 17.72
C GLN A 381 20.04 15.42 16.67
N GLU A 382 21.22 14.82 16.75
CA GLU A 382 22.31 15.06 15.78
C GLU A 382 21.90 14.63 14.35
N ALA A 383 21.22 13.48 14.24
CA ALA A 383 20.66 13.03 12.97
C ALA A 383 19.57 13.97 12.46
N THR A 384 18.72 14.49 13.35
CA THR A 384 17.69 15.48 13.02
C THR A 384 18.32 16.78 12.50
N ASP A 385 19.34 17.30 13.17
CA ASP A 385 20.01 18.55 12.79
C ASP A 385 20.71 18.42 11.42
N LEU A 386 21.33 17.27 11.16
CA LEU A 386 21.89 16.97 9.84
C LEU A 386 20.79 16.93 8.76
N SER A 387 19.71 16.21 9.01
CA SER A 387 18.58 16.09 8.07
C SER A 387 17.95 17.45 7.76
N VAL A 388 17.77 18.31 8.77
CA VAL A 388 17.32 19.69 8.57
C VAL A 388 18.28 20.47 7.68
N SER A 389 19.60 20.33 7.90
CA SER A 389 20.61 21.01 7.08
C SER A 389 20.56 20.54 5.62
N VAL A 390 20.38 19.24 5.38
CA VAL A 390 20.26 18.67 4.03
C VAL A 390 18.99 19.18 3.35
N HIS A 391 17.84 19.18 4.03
CA HIS A 391 16.58 19.63 3.44
C HIS A 391 16.53 21.17 3.26
N LYS A 392 17.18 21.92 4.15
CA LYS A 392 17.40 23.36 3.92
C LYS A 392 18.20 23.62 2.65
N CYS A 393 19.29 22.87 2.44
CA CYS A 393 20.09 22.94 1.21
C CYS A 393 19.25 22.55 -0.01
N LEU A 394 18.46 21.47 0.07
CA LEU A 394 17.53 21.05 -0.96
C LEU A 394 16.58 22.18 -1.37
N ALA A 395 15.95 22.82 -0.38
CA ALA A 395 14.98 23.90 -0.61
C ALA A 395 15.62 25.11 -1.28
N ILE A 396 16.75 25.59 -0.76
CA ILE A 396 17.46 26.74 -1.30
C ILE A 396 17.92 26.47 -2.73
N ALA A 397 18.53 25.30 -3.00
CA ALA A 397 19.04 24.94 -4.31
C ALA A 397 17.92 24.80 -5.36
N ALA A 398 16.81 24.14 -5.01
CA ALA A 398 15.66 23.97 -5.89
C ALA A 398 14.99 25.29 -6.22
N TYR A 399 14.76 26.15 -5.22
CA TYR A 399 14.14 27.46 -5.43
C TYR A 399 15.04 28.39 -6.21
N ARG A 400 16.34 28.39 -5.95
CA ARG A 400 17.31 29.15 -6.75
C ARG A 400 17.34 28.71 -8.20
N SER A 401 17.27 27.40 -8.46
CA SER A 401 17.13 26.86 -9.82
C SER A 401 15.83 27.32 -10.49
N SER A 402 14.71 27.31 -9.75
CA SER A 402 13.42 27.76 -10.27
C SER A 402 13.42 29.26 -10.60
N VAL A 403 14.09 30.09 -9.81
CA VAL A 403 14.31 31.53 -10.13
C VAL A 403 15.21 31.72 -11.34
N LEU A 404 16.29 30.94 -11.47
CA LEU A 404 17.15 30.98 -12.64
C LEU A 404 16.38 30.60 -13.90
N MET A 405 15.57 29.54 -13.84
CA MET A 405 14.70 29.19 -14.96
C MET A 405 13.65 30.26 -15.27
N ALA A 406 13.16 31.01 -14.29
CA ALA A 406 12.29 32.15 -14.56
C ALA A 406 12.99 33.26 -15.37
N LYS A 407 14.26 33.50 -15.10
CA LYS A 407 15.09 34.44 -15.92
C LYS A 407 15.25 33.94 -17.34
N GLU A 408 15.39 32.62 -17.55
CA GLU A 408 15.67 32.04 -18.88
C GLU A 408 14.39 31.71 -19.67
N ARG A 409 13.31 31.28 -18.98
CA ARG A 409 12.11 30.65 -19.56
C ARG A 409 10.81 31.39 -19.23
N GLY A 410 10.87 32.42 -18.38
CA GLY A 410 9.71 33.11 -17.80
C GLY A 410 9.20 32.44 -16.52
N ALA A 411 8.61 33.24 -15.64
CA ALA A 411 7.97 32.80 -14.44
C ALA A 411 6.68 31.99 -14.76
N PHE A 412 6.18 31.21 -13.80
CA PHE A 412 4.85 30.62 -13.95
C PHE A 412 3.77 31.70 -14.08
N GLU A 413 2.72 31.41 -14.85
CA GLU A 413 1.79 32.40 -15.43
C GLU A 413 1.18 33.36 -14.39
N VAL A 414 0.82 32.87 -13.21
CA VAL A 414 0.12 33.67 -12.21
C VAL A 414 1.02 34.18 -11.08
N PHE A 415 2.34 34.11 -11.25
CA PHE A 415 3.31 34.55 -10.21
C PHE A 415 3.07 35.99 -9.78
N ASP A 416 2.93 36.19 -8.48
CA ASP A 416 2.90 37.51 -7.84
C ASP A 416 3.57 37.47 -6.47
N ALA A 417 4.73 38.06 -6.33
CA ALA A 417 5.50 38.08 -5.08
C ALA A 417 4.72 38.71 -3.90
N LYS A 418 3.78 39.62 -4.17
CA LYS A 418 2.99 40.26 -3.10
C LYS A 418 2.01 39.30 -2.46
N ARG A 419 1.46 38.35 -3.24
CA ARG A 419 0.56 37.32 -2.73
C ARG A 419 1.26 36.37 -1.75
N GLU A 420 2.53 36.12 -1.99
CA GLU A 420 3.35 35.18 -1.22
C GLU A 420 4.08 35.83 -0.03
N ALA A 421 4.06 37.15 0.07
CA ALA A 421 4.89 37.92 1.04
C ALA A 421 4.69 37.52 2.52
N ALA A 422 3.52 37.00 2.88
CA ALA A 422 3.19 36.54 4.23
C ALA A 422 3.26 35.00 4.39
N ASN A 423 3.56 34.25 3.33
CA ASN A 423 3.62 32.80 3.40
C ASN A 423 4.81 32.35 4.27
N PRO A 424 4.59 31.46 5.28
CA PRO A 424 5.65 31.07 6.21
C PRO A 424 6.84 30.37 5.55
N PHE A 425 6.62 29.57 4.51
CA PHE A 425 7.70 28.90 3.80
C PHE A 425 8.57 29.91 3.05
N ILE A 426 7.95 30.88 2.38
CA ILE A 426 8.67 31.96 1.67
C ILE A 426 9.44 32.85 2.66
N LEU A 427 8.88 33.13 3.83
CA LEU A 427 9.57 33.89 4.88
C LEU A 427 10.80 33.13 5.41
N ARG A 428 10.74 31.82 5.57
CA ARG A 428 11.90 31.00 5.94
C ARG A 428 12.99 31.00 4.86
N LEU A 429 12.60 30.92 3.58
CA LEU A 429 13.56 31.07 2.47
C LEU A 429 14.23 32.43 2.50
N LYS A 430 13.47 33.51 2.74
CA LYS A 430 13.98 34.86 2.87
C LYS A 430 14.98 35.00 4.01
N GLU A 431 14.69 34.44 5.17
CA GLU A 431 15.60 34.43 6.32
C GLU A 431 16.89 33.65 6.01
N ALA A 432 16.75 32.50 5.36
CA ALA A 432 17.87 31.61 5.08
C ALA A 432 18.77 32.10 3.96
N ASP A 433 18.20 32.76 2.95
CA ASP A 433 18.91 33.31 1.77
C ASP A 433 18.21 34.56 1.26
N PRO A 434 18.53 35.75 1.82
CA PRO A 434 17.93 37.01 1.39
C PRO A 434 18.14 37.31 -0.11
N SER A 435 19.30 36.95 -0.67
CA SER A 435 19.59 37.17 -2.09
C SER A 435 18.69 36.34 -3.02
N LEU A 436 18.36 35.12 -2.63
CA LEU A 436 17.39 34.30 -3.34
C LEU A 436 15.99 34.94 -3.32
N TYR A 437 15.59 35.48 -2.18
CA TYR A 437 14.29 36.14 -2.07
C TYR A 437 14.24 37.42 -2.95
N ASP A 438 15.28 38.25 -2.93
CA ASP A 438 15.35 39.45 -3.76
C ASP A 438 15.30 39.10 -5.26
N ASP A 439 16.03 38.10 -5.70
CA ASP A 439 15.97 37.56 -7.06
C ASP A 439 14.57 37.04 -7.42
N MET A 440 13.92 36.32 -6.49
CA MET A 440 12.56 35.82 -6.70
C MET A 440 11.54 36.96 -6.85
N VAL A 441 11.65 38.01 -6.06
CA VAL A 441 10.80 39.20 -6.21
C VAL A 441 11.03 39.91 -7.53
N ALA A 442 12.28 39.99 -7.99
CA ALA A 442 12.66 40.70 -9.19
C ALA A 442 12.31 39.94 -10.47
N TYR A 443 12.48 38.63 -10.50
CA TYR A 443 12.40 37.81 -11.71
C TYR A 443 11.28 36.76 -11.68
N GLY A 444 10.66 36.53 -10.52
CA GLY A 444 9.74 35.43 -10.32
C GLY A 444 10.43 34.08 -10.16
N ARG A 445 9.67 33.03 -10.16
CA ARG A 445 10.15 31.65 -10.27
C ARG A 445 9.32 30.85 -11.27
N ARG A 446 9.93 29.78 -11.81
CA ARG A 446 9.35 28.97 -12.87
C ARG A 446 8.20 28.07 -12.42
N ASN A 447 8.22 27.64 -11.15
CA ASN A 447 7.33 26.61 -10.62
C ASN A 447 6.59 27.15 -9.38
N ILE A 448 5.29 26.92 -9.29
CA ILE A 448 4.45 27.36 -8.15
C ILE A 448 4.85 26.68 -6.84
N ALA A 449 5.24 25.40 -6.92
CA ALA A 449 5.79 24.62 -5.81
C ALA A 449 6.81 23.62 -6.37
N CYS A 450 7.81 23.24 -5.58
CA CYS A 450 9.01 22.54 -6.05
C CYS A 450 9.27 21.20 -5.37
N LEU A 451 8.94 21.04 -4.10
CA LEU A 451 9.49 19.99 -3.23
C LEU A 451 8.41 19.09 -2.63
N THR A 452 8.67 17.79 -2.62
CA THR A 452 7.83 16.81 -1.91
C THR A 452 8.64 15.57 -1.54
N ILE A 453 8.31 14.96 -0.43
CA ILE A 453 8.94 13.69 -0.02
C ILE A 453 7.94 12.55 -0.25
N ALA A 454 8.13 11.87 -1.38
CA ALA A 454 7.35 10.69 -1.75
C ALA A 454 7.82 9.44 -0.98
N PRO A 455 7.00 8.36 -0.92
CA PRO A 455 7.40 7.13 -0.24
C PRO A 455 8.64 6.45 -0.83
N THR A 456 8.90 6.63 -2.12
CA THR A 456 10.04 6.08 -2.88
C THR A 456 10.23 4.55 -2.76
N GLY A 457 9.18 3.79 -2.44
CA GLY A 457 9.29 2.35 -2.19
C GLY A 457 9.93 1.55 -3.33
N THR A 458 9.55 1.83 -4.60
CA THR A 458 10.14 1.17 -5.77
C THR A 458 11.50 1.76 -6.13
N THR A 459 11.67 3.08 -6.06
CA THR A 459 12.93 3.76 -6.41
C THR A 459 14.05 3.41 -5.45
N SER A 460 13.76 3.23 -4.16
CA SER A 460 14.74 2.78 -3.17
C SER A 460 15.24 1.35 -3.41
N LEU A 461 14.43 0.48 -4.02
CA LEU A 461 14.89 -0.84 -4.46
C LEU A 461 15.92 -0.73 -5.58
N MET A 462 15.74 0.23 -6.51
CA MET A 462 16.70 0.48 -7.60
C MET A 462 18.00 1.07 -7.08
N THR A 463 17.94 2.00 -6.12
CA THR A 463 19.12 2.59 -5.47
C THR A 463 19.74 1.67 -4.42
N GLN A 464 19.04 0.60 -4.02
CA GLN A 464 19.44 -0.32 -2.95
C GLN A 464 19.69 0.41 -1.62
N THR A 465 18.76 1.29 -1.26
CA THR A 465 18.81 2.17 -0.08
C THR A 465 17.50 2.14 0.71
N THR A 466 17.49 2.84 1.85
CA THR A 466 16.26 3.17 2.58
C THR A 466 15.35 4.09 1.75
N SER A 467 14.05 4.08 2.04
CA SER A 467 13.02 4.82 1.30
C SER A 467 12.76 6.19 1.93
N GLY A 468 12.65 7.25 1.12
CA GLY A 468 12.30 8.59 1.58
C GLY A 468 13.12 9.00 2.82
N ILE A 469 12.42 9.52 3.83
CA ILE A 469 13.01 9.84 5.14
C ILE A 469 12.92 8.68 6.14
N GLU A 470 12.60 7.46 5.69
CA GLU A 470 12.43 6.30 6.57
C GLU A 470 13.78 5.77 7.08
N PRO A 471 13.83 5.24 8.30
CA PRO A 471 14.96 4.42 8.74
C PRO A 471 14.99 3.08 7.98
N VAL A 472 16.06 2.33 8.10
CA VAL A 472 16.08 0.95 7.61
C VAL A 472 14.96 0.14 8.28
N PHE A 473 14.28 -0.69 7.51
CA PHE A 473 13.25 -1.57 8.09
C PHE A 473 13.89 -2.61 9.01
N MET A 474 14.83 -3.39 8.48
CA MET A 474 15.73 -4.28 9.22
C MET A 474 17.06 -4.35 8.49
N PRO A 475 18.21 -4.23 9.17
CA PRO A 475 19.54 -4.35 8.55
C PRO A 475 19.83 -5.78 8.08
N VAL A 476 19.22 -6.77 8.75
CA VAL A 476 19.34 -8.20 8.44
C VAL A 476 17.99 -8.87 8.65
N TYR A 477 17.55 -9.69 7.71
CA TYR A 477 16.31 -10.47 7.85
C TYR A 477 16.50 -11.86 7.23
N LYS A 478 15.72 -12.82 7.72
CA LYS A 478 15.65 -14.16 7.14
C LYS A 478 14.59 -14.23 6.06
N ARG A 479 14.92 -14.80 4.95
CA ARG A 479 14.00 -15.14 3.88
C ARG A 479 13.90 -16.64 3.74
N ARG A 480 12.68 -17.15 3.61
CA ARG A 480 12.41 -18.55 3.35
C ARG A 480 12.15 -18.75 1.86
N ARG A 481 12.85 -19.70 1.26
CA ARG A 481 12.56 -20.18 -0.08
C ARG A 481 12.12 -21.63 0.01
N LYS A 482 10.97 -21.95 -0.60
CA LYS A 482 10.54 -23.33 -0.72
C LYS A 482 11.56 -24.11 -1.56
N VAL A 483 12.02 -25.24 -1.05
CA VAL A 483 12.92 -26.14 -1.76
C VAL A 483 12.09 -26.98 -2.72
N ASN A 484 12.41 -26.94 -4.00
CA ASN A 484 11.75 -27.79 -4.99
C ASN A 484 12.40 -29.18 -5.03
N PRO A 485 11.65 -30.23 -5.38
CA PRO A 485 12.19 -31.61 -5.43
C PRO A 485 13.40 -31.81 -6.35
N ASN A 486 13.65 -30.88 -7.27
CA ASN A 486 14.76 -30.92 -8.21
C ASN A 486 15.95 -30.03 -7.82
N ASP A 487 15.84 -29.33 -6.70
CA ASP A 487 16.95 -28.52 -6.19
C ASP A 487 18.02 -29.47 -5.59
N THR A 488 19.15 -29.59 -6.25
CA THR A 488 20.33 -30.30 -5.75
C THR A 488 21.22 -29.35 -4.98
N ASP A 489 21.88 -29.85 -3.93
CA ASP A 489 22.82 -29.07 -3.08
C ASP A 489 22.16 -27.95 -2.24
N VAL A 490 20.88 -28.11 -1.89
CA VAL A 490 20.16 -27.16 -1.04
C VAL A 490 20.04 -27.73 0.38
N HIS A 491 20.39 -26.93 1.38
CA HIS A 491 20.19 -27.28 2.78
C HIS A 491 18.74 -26.99 3.18
N VAL A 492 18.07 -27.96 3.79
CA VAL A 492 16.73 -27.77 4.36
C VAL A 492 16.91 -27.28 5.80
N ASP A 493 16.54 -26.02 6.05
CA ASP A 493 16.66 -25.40 7.38
C ASP A 493 15.35 -25.50 8.18
N PHE A 494 14.23 -25.61 7.50
CA PHE A 494 12.90 -25.62 8.11
C PHE A 494 11.93 -26.45 7.27
N VAL A 495 11.11 -27.23 7.95
CA VAL A 495 9.98 -27.93 7.37
C VAL A 495 8.72 -27.37 8.05
N ASP A 496 7.76 -26.88 7.28
CA ASP A 496 6.53 -26.32 7.84
C ASP A 496 5.57 -27.43 8.29
N GLU A 497 4.47 -27.02 8.93
CA GLU A 497 3.44 -27.94 9.46
C GLU A 497 2.74 -28.80 8.37
N VAL A 498 2.92 -28.44 7.11
CA VAL A 498 2.39 -29.19 5.94
C VAL A 498 3.47 -29.98 5.21
N GLY A 499 4.71 -30.00 5.75
CA GLY A 499 5.83 -30.80 5.24
C GLY A 499 6.61 -30.15 4.10
N ASP A 500 6.30 -28.92 3.76
CA ASP A 500 7.10 -28.19 2.77
C ASP A 500 8.47 -27.85 3.35
N SER A 501 9.51 -28.27 2.65
CA SER A 501 10.89 -27.95 2.99
C SER A 501 11.29 -26.57 2.53
N PHE A 502 11.94 -25.82 3.40
CA PHE A 502 12.42 -24.47 3.11
C PHE A 502 13.90 -24.35 3.41
N GLU A 503 14.57 -23.63 2.54
CA GLU A 503 15.90 -23.09 2.81
C GLU A 503 15.71 -21.69 3.42
N GLU A 504 16.30 -21.45 4.57
CA GLU A 504 16.41 -20.12 5.17
C GLU A 504 17.77 -19.50 4.77
N TYR A 505 17.71 -18.34 4.17
CA TYR A 505 18.89 -17.57 3.89
C TYR A 505 18.78 -16.16 4.45
N ILE A 506 19.91 -15.67 4.90
CA ILE A 506 20.03 -14.34 5.47
C ILE A 506 20.15 -13.35 4.32
N VAL A 507 19.31 -12.30 4.37
CA VAL A 507 19.37 -11.18 3.47
C VAL A 507 19.83 -9.97 4.25
N TYR A 508 20.91 -9.38 3.81
CA TYR A 508 21.45 -8.15 4.37
C TYR A 508 20.93 -6.96 3.59
N HIS A 509 20.53 -5.89 4.28
CA HIS A 509 20.36 -4.60 3.66
C HIS A 509 21.64 -4.16 2.98
N LYS A 510 21.58 -3.69 1.72
CA LYS A 510 22.78 -3.47 0.92
C LYS A 510 23.77 -2.51 1.58
N LYS A 511 23.30 -1.42 2.17
CA LYS A 511 24.16 -0.43 2.82
C LYS A 511 24.71 -0.92 4.16
N PHE A 512 24.01 -1.81 4.84
CA PHE A 512 24.57 -2.52 5.99
C PHE A 512 25.71 -3.46 5.58
N MET A 513 25.59 -4.18 4.44
CA MET A 513 26.72 -4.94 3.89
C MET A 513 27.90 -4.05 3.55
N ASP A 514 27.66 -2.88 2.98
CA ASP A 514 28.72 -1.93 2.67
C ASP A 514 29.41 -1.43 3.96
N TRP A 515 28.64 -1.20 5.04
CA TRP A 515 29.19 -0.92 6.37
C TRP A 515 30.01 -2.09 6.93
N MET A 516 29.52 -3.32 6.82
CA MET A 516 30.25 -4.53 7.25
C MET A 516 31.61 -4.61 6.58
N LYS A 517 31.66 -4.44 5.26
CA LYS A 517 32.91 -4.45 4.48
C LYS A 517 33.89 -3.35 4.93
N ALA A 518 33.39 -2.13 5.10
CA ALA A 518 34.17 -0.98 5.54
C ALA A 518 34.77 -1.17 6.94
N ASN A 519 34.12 -1.98 7.80
CA ASN A 519 34.58 -2.29 9.17
C ASN A 519 35.21 -3.67 9.33
N GLY A 520 35.60 -4.32 8.23
CA GLY A 520 36.40 -5.53 8.21
C GLY A 520 35.66 -6.83 8.51
N PHE A 521 34.35 -6.84 8.42
CA PHE A 521 33.53 -8.06 8.51
C PHE A 521 33.50 -8.80 7.17
N ASP A 522 33.57 -10.12 7.22
CA ASP A 522 33.46 -10.97 6.03
C ASP A 522 31.99 -11.16 5.65
N THR A 523 31.56 -10.59 4.52
CA THR A 523 30.17 -10.66 4.05
C THR A 523 29.81 -11.98 3.37
N GLU A 524 30.76 -12.84 3.09
CA GLU A 524 30.55 -14.18 2.51
C GLU A 524 30.43 -15.26 3.60
N LYS A 525 30.84 -14.93 4.85
CA LYS A 525 30.71 -15.84 5.98
C LYS A 525 29.26 -16.04 6.37
N ARG A 526 28.83 -17.26 6.63
CA ARG A 526 27.59 -17.57 7.32
C ARG A 526 27.75 -17.32 8.81
N TYR A 527 27.05 -16.30 9.30
CA TYR A 527 27.03 -15.94 10.72
C TYR A 527 25.85 -16.60 11.42
N THR A 528 26.01 -16.95 12.69
CA THR A 528 24.90 -17.34 13.57
C THR A 528 24.08 -16.10 13.92
N GLN A 529 22.89 -16.31 14.49
CA GLN A 529 22.03 -15.20 14.89
C GLN A 529 22.68 -14.32 15.96
N GLU A 530 23.38 -14.95 16.93
CA GLU A 530 24.11 -14.23 17.99
C GLU A 530 25.25 -13.39 17.42
N GLU A 531 25.98 -13.93 16.43
CA GLU A 531 27.04 -13.18 15.74
C GLU A 531 26.46 -11.99 14.96
N ILE A 532 25.32 -12.19 14.28
CA ILE A 532 24.63 -11.13 13.56
C ILE A 532 24.18 -10.03 14.53
N ASP A 533 23.52 -10.39 15.61
CA ASP A 533 23.04 -9.44 16.62
C ASP A 533 24.22 -8.62 17.17
N ALA A 534 25.36 -9.26 17.47
CA ALA A 534 26.59 -8.60 17.92
C ALA A 534 27.22 -7.67 16.86
N ILE A 535 27.11 -8.01 15.58
CA ILE A 535 27.56 -7.15 14.47
C ILE A 535 26.63 -5.94 14.34
N VAL A 536 25.31 -6.15 14.38
CA VAL A 536 24.31 -5.07 14.31
C VAL A 536 24.50 -4.09 15.47
N GLU A 537 24.78 -4.58 16.70
CA GLU A 537 25.01 -3.73 17.87
C GLU A 537 26.18 -2.75 17.70
N GLN A 538 27.18 -3.09 16.91
CA GLN A 538 28.32 -2.24 16.60
C GLN A 538 28.05 -1.22 15.49
N SER A 539 26.93 -1.37 14.77
CA SER A 539 26.62 -0.56 13.61
C SER A 539 25.80 0.69 13.96
N PRO A 540 25.80 1.72 13.10
CA PRO A 540 24.91 2.88 13.25
C PRO A 540 23.43 2.54 13.04
N TYR A 541 23.12 1.31 12.58
CA TYR A 541 21.76 0.81 12.44
C TYR A 541 21.16 0.24 13.74
N TYR A 542 21.99 0.06 14.80
CA TYR A 542 21.51 -0.44 16.09
C TYR A 542 20.54 0.54 16.75
N LYS A 543 19.35 0.07 17.12
CA LYS A 543 18.23 0.90 17.65
C LYS A 543 17.84 2.06 16.73
N ALA A 544 18.01 1.86 15.44
CA ALA A 544 17.70 2.84 14.39
C ALA A 544 16.89 2.20 13.26
N THR A 545 16.20 1.10 13.54
CA THR A 545 15.32 0.41 12.60
C THR A 545 13.87 0.92 12.74
N ALA A 546 13.04 0.61 11.79
CA ALA A 546 11.63 1.03 11.80
C ALA A 546 10.89 0.61 13.08
N ASN A 547 11.26 -0.55 13.67
CA ASN A 547 10.57 -1.15 14.80
C ASN A 547 11.21 -0.86 16.17
N ASP A 548 12.37 -0.20 16.22
CA ASP A 548 13.07 0.05 17.49
C ASP A 548 13.64 1.47 17.63
N VAL A 549 13.43 2.32 16.63
CA VAL A 549 13.80 3.74 16.68
C VAL A 549 13.00 4.48 17.77
N ASP A 550 13.53 5.58 18.30
CA ASP A 550 12.72 6.53 19.08
C ASP A 550 11.66 7.16 18.15
N TRP A 551 10.42 6.66 18.23
CA TRP A 551 9.33 7.09 17.35
C TRP A 551 8.92 8.55 17.58
N LEU A 552 9.03 9.08 18.82
CA LEU A 552 8.77 10.49 19.08
C LEU A 552 9.82 11.37 18.41
N MET A 553 11.09 10.98 18.49
CA MET A 553 12.15 11.68 17.76
C MET A 553 12.00 11.58 16.25
N LYS A 554 11.55 10.42 15.72
CA LYS A 554 11.21 10.28 14.30
C LYS A 554 10.14 11.28 13.86
N VAL A 555 9.08 11.45 14.64
CA VAL A 555 8.00 12.43 14.38
C VAL A 555 8.50 13.87 14.46
N LYS A 556 9.31 14.20 15.48
CA LYS A 556 9.94 15.51 15.59
C LYS A 556 10.86 15.84 14.42
N MET A 557 11.64 14.85 13.96
CA MET A 557 12.46 14.97 12.78
C MET A 557 11.62 15.25 11.53
N GLN A 558 10.50 14.52 11.33
CA GLN A 558 9.56 14.79 10.25
C GLN A 558 9.05 16.25 10.30
N GLY A 559 8.63 16.74 11.45
CA GLY A 559 8.16 18.12 11.61
C GLY A 559 9.25 19.16 11.34
N ALA A 560 10.49 18.87 11.74
CA ALA A 560 11.62 19.74 11.48
C ALA A 560 11.98 19.79 9.98
N ILE A 561 11.97 18.66 9.31
CA ILE A 561 12.17 18.55 7.84
C ILE A 561 11.02 19.22 7.09
N GLN A 562 9.77 19.08 7.55
CA GLN A 562 8.58 19.64 6.90
C GLN A 562 8.67 21.15 6.67
N LYS A 563 9.39 21.87 7.51
CA LYS A 563 9.64 23.31 7.34
C LYS A 563 10.38 23.65 6.05
N TRP A 564 11.09 22.70 5.48
CA TRP A 564 11.88 22.85 4.26
C TRP A 564 11.30 22.11 3.04
N VAL A 565 10.06 21.62 3.15
CA VAL A 565 9.32 20.96 2.08
C VAL A 565 8.00 21.69 1.89
N ASP A 566 7.83 22.33 0.74
CA ASP A 566 6.66 23.16 0.44
C ASP A 566 5.36 22.35 0.28
N HIS A 567 5.41 21.15 -0.31
CA HIS A 567 4.27 20.22 -0.25
C HIS A 567 4.24 19.49 1.10
N SER A 568 4.15 18.19 1.09
CA SER A 568 4.09 17.37 2.31
C SER A 568 5.10 16.23 2.26
N ILE A 569 5.07 15.39 3.28
CA ILE A 569 5.97 14.25 3.45
C ILE A 569 5.11 13.01 3.63
N SER A 570 5.33 11.99 2.79
CA SER A 570 4.79 10.66 3.02
C SER A 570 5.76 9.86 3.88
N VAL A 571 5.35 9.55 5.09
CA VAL A 571 6.12 8.76 6.04
C VAL A 571 5.18 7.90 6.87
N THR A 572 5.64 6.70 7.22
CA THR A 572 4.91 5.79 8.08
C THR A 572 5.70 5.55 9.37
N VAL A 573 5.05 5.75 10.50
CA VAL A 573 5.59 5.32 11.79
C VAL A 573 5.23 3.86 11.98
N ASN A 574 6.21 2.97 11.80
CA ASN A 574 6.03 1.54 12.00
C ASN A 574 6.19 1.23 13.48
N LEU A 575 5.23 0.49 14.03
CA LEU A 575 5.18 0.14 15.44
C LEU A 575 5.10 -1.37 15.59
N PRO A 576 5.76 -1.96 16.59
CA PRO A 576 5.60 -3.38 16.89
C PRO A 576 4.17 -3.69 17.37
N ASN A 577 3.82 -4.98 17.33
CA ASN A 577 2.45 -5.44 17.61
C ASN A 577 2.00 -5.17 19.07
N ASP A 578 2.92 -5.09 20.01
CA ASP A 578 2.67 -4.99 21.45
C ASP A 578 2.53 -3.56 22.00
N VAL A 579 2.48 -2.55 21.12
CA VAL A 579 2.27 -1.16 21.54
C VAL A 579 0.82 -0.87 21.87
N ASP A 580 0.59 0.03 22.84
CA ASP A 580 -0.73 0.49 23.25
C ASP A 580 -1.24 1.68 22.40
N GLU A 581 -2.53 1.95 22.51
CA GLU A 581 -3.17 3.10 21.86
C GLU A 581 -2.66 4.44 22.40
N ALA A 582 -2.20 4.48 23.65
CA ALA A 582 -1.70 5.70 24.27
C ALA A 582 -0.43 6.19 23.57
N LEU A 583 0.44 5.29 23.07
CA LEU A 583 1.59 5.66 22.25
C LEU A 583 1.14 6.28 20.92
N VAL A 584 0.17 5.68 20.25
CA VAL A 584 -0.38 6.20 18.98
C VAL A 584 -0.93 7.62 19.17
N ASN A 585 -1.70 7.84 20.25
CA ASN A 585 -2.18 9.17 20.59
C ASN A 585 -1.03 10.16 20.79
N ARG A 586 -0.01 9.80 21.56
CA ARG A 586 1.16 10.68 21.81
C ARG A 586 1.88 11.04 20.52
N LEU A 587 2.04 10.07 19.60
CA LEU A 587 2.70 10.28 18.30
C LEU A 587 1.92 11.25 17.41
N TYR A 588 0.59 11.12 17.33
CA TYR A 588 -0.24 12.04 16.57
C TYR A 588 -0.26 13.46 17.15
N VAL A 589 -0.37 13.59 18.49
CA VAL A 589 -0.32 14.91 19.16
C VAL A 589 1.05 15.56 18.97
N GLU A 590 2.14 14.79 19.03
CA GLU A 590 3.49 15.30 18.75
C GLU A 590 3.65 15.71 17.29
N ALA A 591 3.08 14.94 16.33
CA ALA A 591 3.10 15.30 14.92
C ALA A 591 2.41 16.65 14.66
N TRP A 592 1.24 16.87 15.27
CA TRP A 592 0.56 18.16 15.20
C TRP A 592 1.40 19.30 15.78
N ARG A 593 1.94 19.13 17.00
CA ARG A 593 2.75 20.15 17.70
C ARG A 593 4.07 20.46 16.98
N SER A 594 4.65 19.46 16.32
CA SER A 594 5.90 19.60 15.56
C SER A 594 5.69 20.24 14.18
N GLY A 595 4.43 20.48 13.76
CA GLY A 595 4.10 21.09 12.48
C GLY A 595 4.19 20.13 11.30
N CYS A 596 3.98 18.83 11.52
CA CYS A 596 3.77 17.89 10.42
C CYS A 596 2.48 18.23 9.67
N LYS A 597 2.45 18.02 8.38
CA LYS A 597 1.25 18.19 7.54
C LYS A 597 0.38 16.94 7.52
N GLY A 598 0.93 15.78 7.86
CA GLY A 598 0.22 14.52 8.00
C GLY A 598 1.04 13.51 8.77
N CYS A 599 0.39 12.45 9.24
CA CYS A 599 1.06 11.36 9.92
C CYS A 599 0.28 10.06 9.68
N THR A 600 1.01 9.01 9.31
CA THR A 600 0.46 7.67 9.14
C THR A 600 1.14 6.73 10.11
N ILE A 601 0.35 5.90 10.79
CA ILE A 601 0.85 4.90 11.73
C ILE A 601 0.51 3.51 11.19
N TYR A 602 1.46 2.61 11.26
CA TYR A 602 1.28 1.20 10.95
C TYR A 602 1.77 0.37 12.12
N ARG A 603 0.86 -0.34 12.79
CA ARG A 603 1.21 -1.31 13.82
C ARG A 603 1.32 -2.70 13.18
N ASP A 604 2.38 -3.42 13.52
CA ASP A 604 2.61 -4.77 12.99
C ASP A 604 1.41 -5.68 13.28
N GLY A 605 0.93 -6.40 12.26
CA GLY A 605 -0.27 -7.22 12.37
C GLY A 605 -1.62 -6.48 12.27
N SER A 606 -1.65 -5.15 12.13
CA SER A 606 -2.90 -4.39 11.93
C SER A 606 -3.54 -4.60 10.56
N ARG A 607 -2.75 -5.00 9.57
CA ARG A 607 -3.22 -5.42 8.24
C ARG A 607 -2.66 -6.79 7.88
N SER A 608 -3.40 -7.60 7.11
CA SER A 608 -2.91 -8.88 6.61
C SER A 608 -1.74 -8.66 5.63
N GLY A 609 -0.60 -8.99 6.09
CA GLY A 609 0.61 -9.45 5.48
C GLY A 609 1.30 -8.66 4.39
N VAL A 610 2.48 -8.09 4.67
CA VAL A 610 3.55 -8.01 3.67
C VAL A 610 4.90 -8.44 4.23
N MET A 611 5.18 -8.30 5.51
CA MET A 611 6.37 -8.88 6.15
C MET A 611 6.04 -9.30 7.59
N ILE A 612 6.49 -10.46 7.99
CA ILE A 612 6.37 -10.97 9.36
C ILE A 612 7.76 -10.86 9.98
N SER A 613 7.93 -10.04 11.01
CA SER A 613 9.13 -10.07 11.83
C SER A 613 9.05 -11.29 12.75
N VAL A 614 10.06 -12.16 12.68
CA VAL A 614 10.19 -13.27 13.64
C VAL A 614 10.85 -12.70 14.88
N SER A 615 10.07 -12.17 15.82
CA SER A 615 10.58 -11.72 17.11
C SER A 615 10.75 -12.91 18.06
N LYS A 616 11.75 -12.84 18.96
CA LYS A 616 12.01 -13.89 20.00
C LYS A 616 10.80 -14.16 20.90
N LYS A 617 9.76 -13.31 20.91
CA LYS A 617 8.55 -13.49 21.73
C LYS A 617 7.55 -14.50 21.11
N ASP A 618 7.58 -14.67 19.81
CA ASP A 618 6.68 -15.63 19.14
C ASP A 618 7.12 -17.09 19.41
N LYS A 619 8.42 -17.34 19.62
CA LYS A 619 8.92 -18.66 20.02
C LYS A 619 8.44 -19.12 21.40
N LYS A 620 8.07 -18.22 22.32
CA LYS A 620 7.56 -18.59 23.64
C LYS A 620 6.07 -18.94 23.66
N LYS A 621 5.32 -18.60 22.61
CA LYS A 621 3.94 -19.05 22.45
C LYS A 621 3.83 -20.37 21.69
N GLU A 622 4.80 -20.68 20.83
CA GLU A 622 4.87 -21.97 20.13
C GLU A 622 5.38 -23.11 21.03
N GLU A 623 6.15 -22.83 22.09
CA GLU A 623 6.67 -23.85 23.03
C GLU A 623 5.72 -24.21 24.18
N LYS A 624 4.45 -23.75 24.18
CA LYS A 624 3.44 -24.08 25.22
C LYS A 624 2.15 -24.72 24.70
N GLU A 625 2.08 -25.13 23.46
CA GLU A 625 1.16 -26.20 23.09
C GLU A 625 1.93 -27.52 23.24
N GLU A 626 1.79 -28.14 24.42
CA GLU A 626 2.29 -29.48 24.68
C GLU A 626 1.78 -30.44 23.61
N GLU A 627 2.70 -31.08 22.91
CA GLU A 627 2.42 -32.27 22.12
C GLU A 627 1.68 -33.28 23.01
N GLN A 628 0.35 -33.37 22.84
CA GLN A 628 -0.34 -34.54 23.32
C GLN A 628 0.07 -35.71 22.42
N PRO A 629 0.56 -36.80 22.97
CA PRO A 629 1.02 -37.95 22.19
C PRO A 629 -0.12 -38.46 21.32
N VAL A 630 0.16 -38.62 20.02
CA VAL A 630 -0.75 -39.27 19.07
C VAL A 630 -1.00 -40.68 19.56
N VAL A 631 -2.13 -40.89 20.21
CA VAL A 631 -2.57 -42.23 20.59
C VAL A 631 -3.06 -42.92 19.31
N PRO A 632 -2.56 -44.12 18.96
CA PRO A 632 -3.06 -44.87 17.81
C PRO A 632 -4.54 -45.11 17.99
N CYS A 633 -5.34 -44.63 17.04
CA CYS A 633 -6.79 -44.70 17.11
C CYS A 633 -7.24 -46.19 16.97
N LYS A 634 -7.69 -46.84 18.06
CA LYS A 634 -8.41 -48.10 17.98
C LYS A 634 -9.75 -47.87 17.29
N GLN A 635 -10.09 -48.70 16.31
CA GLN A 635 -11.39 -48.64 15.66
C GLN A 635 -12.49 -48.87 16.71
N PRO A 636 -13.46 -47.99 16.85
CA PRO A 636 -14.58 -48.21 17.77
C PRO A 636 -15.58 -49.20 17.16
N GLU A 637 -16.07 -50.12 17.95
CA GLU A 637 -17.04 -51.14 17.54
C GLU A 637 -18.48 -50.62 17.34
N VAL A 638 -18.74 -49.32 17.64
CA VAL A 638 -20.05 -48.68 17.55
C VAL A 638 -19.92 -47.26 17.00
N THR A 639 -20.85 -46.84 16.12
CA THR A 639 -20.95 -45.47 15.63
C THR A 639 -21.11 -44.45 16.76
N GLU A 640 -20.17 -43.55 16.91
CA GLU A 640 -20.26 -42.48 17.91
C GLU A 640 -21.38 -41.50 17.55
N VAL A 641 -22.15 -41.08 18.53
CA VAL A 641 -23.20 -40.08 18.37
C VAL A 641 -22.52 -38.73 18.07
N ARG A 642 -22.96 -38.08 16.98
CA ARG A 642 -22.43 -36.78 16.62
C ARG A 642 -22.61 -35.76 17.74
N PRO A 643 -21.54 -35.15 18.27
CA PRO A 643 -21.64 -34.03 19.20
C PRO A 643 -22.35 -32.84 18.57
N LYS A 644 -22.91 -31.96 19.40
CA LYS A 644 -23.52 -30.71 18.91
C LYS A 644 -22.54 -29.86 18.12
N GLU A 645 -21.29 -29.76 18.58
CA GLU A 645 -20.21 -29.01 17.97
C GLU A 645 -19.09 -29.95 17.54
N LEU A 646 -18.52 -29.72 16.33
CA LEU A 646 -17.34 -30.42 15.87
C LEU A 646 -16.28 -29.38 15.46
N ALA A 647 -15.02 -29.62 15.84
CA ALA A 647 -13.90 -28.86 15.26
C ALA A 647 -13.93 -28.99 13.73
N CYS A 648 -13.56 -27.94 13.03
CA CYS A 648 -13.69 -27.90 11.59
C CYS A 648 -12.46 -27.30 10.95
N ASP A 649 -11.92 -27.97 9.93
CA ASP A 649 -10.95 -27.42 9.01
C ASP A 649 -11.64 -26.87 7.76
N VAL A 650 -11.14 -25.77 7.25
CA VAL A 650 -11.66 -25.07 6.06
C VAL A 650 -10.66 -25.20 4.92
N VAL A 651 -11.06 -25.88 3.86
CA VAL A 651 -10.23 -26.08 2.67
C VAL A 651 -10.86 -25.41 1.46
N ARG A 652 -10.11 -24.58 0.75
CA ARG A 652 -10.57 -23.87 -0.44
C ARG A 652 -10.08 -24.57 -1.70
N PHE A 653 -10.93 -24.59 -2.72
CA PHE A 653 -10.61 -25.17 -4.02
C PHE A 653 -11.39 -24.45 -5.14
N GLN A 654 -11.09 -24.79 -6.38
CA GLN A 654 -11.84 -24.32 -7.55
C GLN A 654 -12.67 -25.44 -8.15
N ASN A 655 -13.90 -25.13 -8.54
CA ASN A 655 -14.76 -25.99 -9.32
C ASN A 655 -15.31 -25.18 -10.51
N ASN A 656 -14.99 -25.57 -11.74
CA ASN A 656 -15.42 -24.88 -12.97
C ASN A 656 -15.14 -23.37 -12.98
N LYS A 657 -13.96 -22.93 -12.53
CA LYS A 657 -13.53 -21.54 -12.36
C LYS A 657 -14.20 -20.78 -11.19
N GLU A 658 -15.16 -21.36 -10.51
CA GLU A 658 -15.75 -20.81 -9.29
C GLU A 658 -14.91 -21.14 -8.06
N LYS A 659 -14.93 -20.26 -7.08
CA LYS A 659 -14.26 -20.48 -5.79
C LYS A 659 -15.18 -21.28 -4.88
N TRP A 660 -14.69 -22.38 -4.38
CA TRP A 660 -15.43 -23.28 -3.50
C TRP A 660 -14.71 -23.48 -2.17
N VAL A 661 -15.47 -23.85 -1.17
CA VAL A 661 -14.98 -24.16 0.17
C VAL A 661 -15.52 -25.51 0.64
N ALA A 662 -14.65 -26.29 1.26
CA ALA A 662 -15.01 -27.51 2.01
C ALA A 662 -14.81 -27.28 3.52
N PHE A 663 -15.81 -27.64 4.31
CA PHE A 663 -15.78 -27.68 5.76
C PHE A 663 -15.65 -29.14 6.19
N VAL A 664 -14.51 -29.52 6.74
CA VAL A 664 -14.25 -30.87 7.22
C VAL A 664 -14.41 -30.89 8.73
N GLY A 665 -15.52 -31.44 9.21
CA GLY A 665 -15.79 -31.62 10.64
C GLY A 665 -15.00 -32.78 11.20
N LEU A 666 -14.30 -32.57 12.31
CA LEU A 666 -13.41 -33.55 12.94
C LEU A 666 -13.97 -34.06 14.28
N LEU A 667 -13.94 -35.38 14.47
CA LEU A 667 -14.18 -35.99 15.75
C LEU A 667 -12.93 -36.72 16.21
N ASN A 668 -12.36 -36.30 17.34
CA ASN A 668 -11.09 -36.83 17.85
C ASN A 668 -9.95 -36.75 16.79
N GLY A 669 -9.88 -35.66 16.02
CA GLY A 669 -8.87 -35.45 14.99
C GLY A 669 -9.11 -36.20 13.65
N TYR A 670 -10.17 -37.03 13.57
CA TYR A 670 -10.49 -37.79 12.35
C TYR A 670 -11.68 -37.16 11.61
N PRO A 671 -11.67 -37.11 10.25
CA PRO A 671 -12.80 -36.63 9.48
C PRO A 671 -14.10 -37.41 9.76
N TYR A 672 -15.10 -36.68 10.23
CA TYR A 672 -16.39 -37.22 10.58
C TYR A 672 -17.51 -36.81 9.63
N GLU A 673 -17.38 -35.56 9.08
CA GLU A 673 -18.32 -35.03 8.10
C GLU A 673 -17.61 -34.00 7.21
N ILE A 674 -18.15 -33.83 6.02
CA ILE A 674 -17.70 -32.80 5.07
C ILE A 674 -18.91 -32.07 4.50
N PHE A 675 -18.81 -30.77 4.33
CA PHE A 675 -19.79 -29.95 3.63
C PHE A 675 -19.06 -29.08 2.62
N THR A 676 -19.64 -28.87 1.43
CA THR A 676 -19.02 -28.12 0.36
C THR A 676 -20.00 -27.14 -0.25
N GLY A 677 -19.52 -25.95 -0.59
CA GLY A 677 -20.34 -24.93 -1.21
C GLY A 677 -19.54 -23.85 -1.90
N LEU A 678 -20.24 -22.99 -2.63
CA LEU A 678 -19.69 -21.84 -3.32
C LEU A 678 -19.20 -20.80 -2.32
N GLN A 679 -17.99 -20.29 -2.52
CA GLN A 679 -17.46 -19.13 -1.80
C GLN A 679 -17.72 -17.89 -2.61
N ASP A 680 -18.87 -17.28 -2.40
CA ASP A 680 -19.34 -16.09 -3.09
C ASP A 680 -20.18 -15.23 -2.14
N ASP A 681 -20.15 -13.92 -2.32
CA ASP A 681 -20.83 -12.99 -1.43
C ASP A 681 -22.35 -12.91 -1.70
N ASP A 682 -22.78 -13.24 -2.92
CA ASP A 682 -24.19 -13.15 -3.35
C ASP A 682 -24.91 -14.51 -3.38
N GLU A 683 -24.26 -15.55 -3.92
CA GLU A 683 -24.88 -16.87 -4.14
C GLU A 683 -24.31 -17.99 -3.25
N GLY A 684 -23.39 -17.66 -2.32
CA GLY A 684 -22.69 -18.66 -1.52
C GLY A 684 -22.42 -18.24 -0.08
N ILE A 685 -21.20 -18.42 0.34
CA ILE A 685 -20.72 -18.03 1.67
C ILE A 685 -19.55 -17.07 1.55
N ALA A 686 -19.72 -15.88 2.10
CA ALA A 686 -18.63 -14.95 2.35
C ALA A 686 -17.76 -15.44 3.51
N LEU A 687 -16.53 -15.85 3.24
CA LEU A 687 -15.61 -16.32 4.26
C LEU A 687 -14.21 -15.70 4.07
N PRO A 688 -13.68 -14.98 5.08
CA PRO A 688 -12.34 -14.40 5.01
C PRO A 688 -11.28 -15.45 4.68
N LYS A 689 -10.30 -15.09 3.84
CA LYS A 689 -9.22 -16.03 3.44
C LYS A 689 -8.39 -16.53 4.62
N SER A 690 -8.33 -15.75 5.70
CA SER A 690 -7.58 -16.09 6.92
C SER A 690 -8.25 -17.18 7.76
N VAL A 691 -9.52 -17.52 7.51
CA VAL A 691 -10.25 -18.54 8.26
C VAL A 691 -9.92 -19.90 7.67
N THR A 692 -9.11 -20.68 8.37
CA THR A 692 -8.71 -22.05 8.00
C THR A 692 -9.27 -23.08 8.97
N LYS A 693 -9.72 -22.65 10.15
CA LYS A 693 -10.29 -23.52 11.19
C LYS A 693 -11.53 -22.87 11.82
N GLY A 694 -12.39 -23.68 12.41
CA GLY A 694 -13.58 -23.22 13.12
C GLY A 694 -14.32 -24.39 13.77
N LYS A 695 -15.65 -24.23 13.93
CA LYS A 695 -16.54 -25.29 14.46
C LYS A 695 -17.80 -25.40 13.60
N ILE A 696 -18.25 -26.62 13.36
CA ILE A 696 -19.58 -26.87 12.80
C ILE A 696 -20.55 -27.16 13.93
N ILE A 697 -21.59 -26.35 14.03
CA ILE A 697 -22.65 -26.47 15.06
C ILE A 697 -23.91 -27.04 14.41
N LYS A 698 -24.40 -28.15 14.93
CA LYS A 698 -25.67 -28.73 14.52
C LYS A 698 -26.79 -28.27 15.44
N ASN A 699 -27.74 -27.53 14.86
CA ASN A 699 -28.97 -27.11 15.50
C ASN A 699 -30.15 -27.93 14.98
N VAL A 700 -31.15 -28.22 15.82
CA VAL A 700 -32.39 -28.87 15.41
C VAL A 700 -33.50 -27.84 15.54
N GLY A 701 -34.16 -27.53 14.44
CA GLY A 701 -35.29 -26.60 14.43
C GLY A 701 -36.55 -27.18 15.09
N PRO A 702 -37.58 -26.36 15.33
CA PRO A 702 -38.84 -26.79 15.89
C PRO A 702 -39.58 -27.84 15.01
N ASP A 703 -39.26 -27.90 13.74
CA ASP A 703 -39.78 -28.84 12.73
C ASP A 703 -38.98 -30.16 12.68
N GLY A 704 -38.03 -30.36 13.59
CA GLY A 704 -37.16 -31.54 13.65
C GLY A 704 -36.06 -31.58 12.59
N ARG A 705 -35.96 -30.56 11.71
CA ARG A 705 -34.91 -30.52 10.70
C ARG A 705 -33.59 -30.04 11.28
N SER A 706 -32.50 -30.67 10.84
CA SER A 706 -31.17 -30.27 11.26
C SER A 706 -30.63 -29.13 10.40
N ARG A 707 -30.24 -28.04 11.04
CA ARG A 707 -29.50 -26.93 10.47
C ARG A 707 -28.03 -27.01 10.89
N TYR A 708 -27.12 -26.71 10.01
CA TYR A 708 -25.68 -26.66 10.25
C TYR A 708 -25.18 -25.25 10.09
N ASP A 709 -24.48 -24.76 11.11
CA ASP A 709 -23.88 -23.46 11.16
C ASP A 709 -22.36 -23.61 11.28
N PHE A 710 -21.59 -22.69 10.68
CA PHE A 710 -20.15 -22.64 10.83
C PHE A 710 -19.75 -21.44 11.68
N GLN A 711 -19.05 -21.68 12.78
CA GLN A 711 -18.56 -20.63 13.67
C GLN A 711 -17.04 -20.62 13.66
N PHE A 712 -16.47 -19.42 13.53
CA PHE A 712 -15.03 -19.20 13.63
C PHE A 712 -14.74 -17.99 14.51
N GLU A 713 -13.55 -17.96 15.07
CA GLU A 713 -13.01 -16.78 15.73
C GLU A 713 -12.18 -15.97 14.72
N ASN A 714 -12.48 -14.68 14.64
CA ASN A 714 -11.60 -13.79 13.89
C ASN A 714 -10.32 -13.53 14.70
N LYS A 715 -9.32 -12.93 14.08
CA LYS A 715 -8.03 -12.60 14.74
C LYS A 715 -8.15 -11.75 16.00
N ARG A 716 -9.34 -11.22 16.30
CA ARG A 716 -9.68 -10.37 17.47
C ARG A 716 -10.38 -11.13 18.58
N GLY A 717 -10.56 -12.45 18.46
CA GLY A 717 -11.29 -13.27 19.43
C GLY A 717 -12.82 -13.16 19.36
N TYR A 718 -13.38 -12.42 18.38
CA TYR A 718 -14.83 -12.37 18.18
C TYR A 718 -15.31 -13.58 17.40
N LYS A 719 -16.33 -14.24 17.96
CA LYS A 719 -16.99 -15.36 17.30
C LYS A 719 -17.96 -14.86 16.23
N THR A 720 -17.73 -15.29 15.01
CA THR A 720 -18.61 -15.03 13.87
C THR A 720 -19.27 -16.35 13.47
N THR A 721 -20.57 -16.36 13.28
CA THR A 721 -21.33 -17.54 12.88
C THR A 721 -21.93 -17.33 11.49
N VAL A 722 -21.60 -18.22 10.57
CA VAL A 722 -22.28 -18.35 9.28
C VAL A 722 -23.41 -19.34 9.44
N GLU A 723 -24.63 -18.85 9.47
CA GLU A 723 -25.81 -19.65 9.71
C GLU A 723 -26.32 -20.34 8.43
N GLY A 724 -26.89 -21.52 8.59
CA GLY A 724 -27.64 -22.19 7.55
C GLY A 724 -26.82 -22.70 6.36
N LEU A 725 -25.70 -23.41 6.59
CA LEU A 725 -24.90 -23.99 5.52
C LEU A 725 -25.76 -24.84 4.54
N SER A 726 -26.74 -25.58 5.08
CA SER A 726 -27.66 -26.39 4.27
C SER A 726 -28.61 -25.58 3.38
N GLU A 727 -28.83 -24.33 3.72
CA GLU A 727 -29.75 -23.45 2.98
C GLU A 727 -29.02 -22.64 1.90
N LYS A 728 -27.72 -22.41 2.14
CA LYS A 728 -26.86 -21.62 1.25
C LYS A 728 -26.12 -22.44 0.21
N PHE A 729 -25.96 -23.75 0.43
CA PHE A 729 -25.24 -24.60 -0.50
C PHE A 729 -26.17 -25.24 -1.53
N ASN A 730 -25.65 -25.41 -2.74
CA ASN A 730 -26.38 -26.10 -3.80
C ASN A 730 -26.82 -27.52 -3.32
N PRO A 731 -28.12 -27.85 -3.43
CA PRO A 731 -28.67 -29.10 -2.88
C PRO A 731 -28.03 -30.38 -3.43
N GLU A 732 -27.60 -30.40 -4.69
CA GLU A 732 -26.96 -31.55 -5.31
C GLU A 732 -25.62 -31.87 -4.64
N TYR A 733 -24.73 -30.91 -4.56
CA TYR A 733 -23.43 -31.04 -3.91
C TYR A 733 -23.54 -31.25 -2.40
N TRP A 734 -24.54 -30.62 -1.78
CA TRP A 734 -24.88 -30.86 -0.38
C TRP A 734 -25.24 -32.34 -0.13
N ASN A 735 -26.02 -32.97 -1.00
CA ASN A 735 -26.40 -34.37 -0.91
C ASN A 735 -25.20 -35.29 -1.11
N TYR A 736 -24.31 -35.02 -2.05
CA TYR A 736 -23.07 -35.79 -2.20
C TYR A 736 -22.19 -35.70 -0.95
N ALA A 737 -22.01 -34.50 -0.45
CA ALA A 737 -21.22 -34.25 0.77
C ALA A 737 -21.84 -34.98 1.99
N LYS A 738 -23.15 -35.03 2.07
CA LYS A 738 -23.87 -35.76 3.11
C LYS A 738 -23.68 -37.27 3.02
N LEU A 739 -23.67 -37.85 1.82
CA LEU A 739 -23.35 -39.25 1.58
C LEU A 739 -21.91 -39.59 1.97
N ILE A 740 -20.95 -38.76 1.57
CA ILE A 740 -19.55 -38.87 1.97
C ILE A 740 -19.42 -38.80 3.51
N SER A 741 -20.11 -37.87 4.15
CA SER A 741 -20.16 -37.75 5.61
C SER A 741 -20.71 -39.01 6.24
N GLY A 742 -21.66 -39.71 5.59
CA GLY A 742 -22.18 -41.00 6.03
C GLY A 742 -21.08 -42.07 6.12
N VAL A 743 -20.29 -42.23 5.07
CA VAL A 743 -19.18 -43.21 5.05
C VAL A 743 -18.03 -42.83 5.99
N LEU A 744 -17.75 -41.57 6.18
CA LEU A 744 -16.77 -41.07 7.15
C LEU A 744 -17.15 -41.40 8.59
N ARG A 745 -18.44 -41.33 8.94
CA ARG A 745 -18.98 -41.70 10.28
C ARG A 745 -18.77 -43.15 10.61
N TYR A 746 -18.79 -44.03 9.62
CA TYR A 746 -18.51 -45.45 9.75
C TYR A 746 -17.01 -45.78 9.69
N ARG A 747 -16.15 -44.77 9.77
CA ARG A 747 -14.68 -44.93 9.80
C ARG A 747 -14.13 -45.69 8.58
N MET A 748 -14.76 -45.56 7.40
CA MET A 748 -14.13 -46.03 6.15
C MET A 748 -12.75 -45.40 6.00
N PRO A 749 -11.69 -46.20 5.75
CA PRO A 749 -10.34 -45.65 5.54
C PRO A 749 -10.35 -44.52 4.51
N ILE A 750 -9.65 -43.42 4.79
CA ILE A 750 -9.73 -42.18 3.99
C ILE A 750 -9.28 -42.39 2.52
N ASP A 751 -8.29 -43.26 2.30
CA ASP A 751 -7.87 -43.65 0.95
C ASP A 751 -8.98 -44.34 0.16
N HIS A 752 -9.83 -45.13 0.83
CA HIS A 752 -11.02 -45.75 0.23
C HIS A 752 -12.12 -44.72 -0.05
N VAL A 753 -12.32 -43.76 0.84
CA VAL A 753 -13.27 -42.65 0.64
C VAL A 753 -12.84 -41.82 -0.57
N ILE A 754 -11.56 -41.55 -0.72
CA ILE A 754 -10.99 -40.81 -1.86
C ILE A 754 -11.20 -41.58 -3.17
N LYS A 755 -10.96 -42.93 -3.17
CA LYS A 755 -11.24 -43.75 -4.35
C LYS A 755 -12.73 -43.73 -4.72
N LEU A 756 -13.61 -43.77 -3.71
CA LEU A 756 -15.06 -43.65 -3.91
C LEU A 756 -15.42 -42.30 -4.56
N VAL A 757 -14.91 -41.20 -4.00
CA VAL A 757 -15.15 -39.84 -4.55
C VAL A 757 -14.60 -39.73 -5.97
N GLY A 758 -13.41 -40.25 -6.23
CA GLY A 758 -12.79 -40.27 -7.55
C GLY A 758 -13.60 -41.03 -8.61
N SER A 759 -14.34 -42.06 -8.17
CA SER A 759 -15.18 -42.90 -9.06
C SER A 759 -16.52 -42.27 -9.43
N LEU A 760 -16.95 -41.18 -8.77
CA LEU A 760 -18.21 -40.51 -9.07
C LEU A 760 -18.21 -39.94 -10.49
N GLN A 761 -19.27 -40.17 -11.24
CA GLN A 761 -19.48 -39.59 -12.57
C GLN A 761 -20.32 -38.31 -12.43
N LEU A 762 -19.70 -37.17 -12.60
CA LEU A 762 -20.35 -35.87 -12.57
C LEU A 762 -20.49 -35.32 -14.00
N LYS A 763 -21.48 -34.43 -14.22
CA LYS A 763 -21.78 -33.88 -15.55
C LYS A 763 -20.64 -33.02 -16.15
N SER A 764 -19.73 -32.53 -15.35
CA SER A 764 -18.57 -31.76 -15.79
C SER A 764 -17.26 -32.45 -15.48
N GLU A 765 -16.44 -32.70 -16.49
CA GLU A 765 -15.13 -33.38 -16.40
C GLU A 765 -13.96 -32.40 -16.48
N SER A 766 -14.12 -31.15 -16.06
CA SER A 766 -12.98 -30.20 -16.05
C SER A 766 -11.90 -30.63 -15.05
N ILE A 767 -10.65 -30.25 -15.31
CA ILE A 767 -9.47 -30.56 -14.46
C ILE A 767 -9.69 -30.12 -13.00
N ASN A 768 -10.40 -29.00 -12.79
CA ASN A 768 -10.75 -28.48 -11.46
C ASN A 768 -12.19 -28.84 -11.10
N THR A 769 -12.52 -30.13 -11.06
CA THR A 769 -13.86 -30.57 -10.67
C THR A 769 -14.04 -30.58 -9.17
N TRP A 770 -15.30 -30.57 -8.71
CA TRP A 770 -15.67 -30.73 -7.30
C TRP A 770 -15.02 -31.96 -6.64
N LYS A 771 -14.91 -33.10 -7.37
CA LYS A 771 -14.26 -34.32 -6.88
C LYS A 771 -12.83 -34.07 -6.41
N ILE A 772 -12.02 -33.41 -7.26
CA ILE A 772 -10.63 -33.10 -6.93
C ILE A 772 -10.53 -32.21 -5.71
N GLY A 773 -11.47 -31.26 -5.54
CA GLY A 773 -11.55 -30.41 -4.37
C GLY A 773 -11.83 -31.18 -3.07
N VAL A 774 -12.79 -32.11 -3.12
CA VAL A 774 -13.14 -33.00 -1.98
C VAL A 774 -12.00 -33.97 -1.68
N GLU A 775 -11.40 -34.58 -2.70
CA GLU A 775 -10.22 -35.44 -2.54
C GLU A 775 -9.07 -34.67 -1.86
N ARG A 776 -8.79 -33.46 -2.32
CA ARG A 776 -7.76 -32.60 -1.72
C ARG A 776 -8.06 -32.30 -0.25
N ALA A 777 -9.32 -32.03 0.08
CA ALA A 777 -9.73 -31.74 1.46
C ALA A 777 -9.56 -32.94 2.40
N LEU A 778 -9.69 -34.18 1.87
CA LEU A 778 -9.59 -35.40 2.66
C LEU A 778 -8.18 -36.04 2.65
N LYS A 779 -7.38 -35.84 1.59
CA LYS A 779 -6.05 -36.46 1.46
C LYS A 779 -5.10 -36.15 2.61
N LYS A 780 -5.18 -34.96 3.20
CA LYS A 780 -4.35 -34.56 4.34
C LYS A 780 -4.56 -35.38 5.63
N TYR A 781 -5.61 -36.19 5.68
CA TYR A 781 -5.89 -37.06 6.83
C TYR A 781 -5.49 -38.53 6.59
N ILE A 782 -4.86 -38.86 5.47
CA ILE A 782 -4.25 -40.16 5.23
C ILE A 782 -2.93 -40.21 6.01
N THR A 783 -2.75 -41.28 6.78
CA THR A 783 -1.50 -41.50 7.52
C THR A 783 -0.31 -41.64 6.56
N ASP A 784 0.77 -40.96 6.82
CA ASP A 784 1.98 -41.05 6.02
C ASP A 784 2.54 -42.47 5.96
N GLY A 785 3.03 -42.86 4.77
CA GLY A 785 3.49 -44.24 4.53
C GLY A 785 2.41 -45.19 4.09
N THR A 786 1.09 -44.80 4.07
CA THR A 786 0.00 -45.65 3.57
C THR A 786 0.22 -46.00 2.10
N GLU A 787 0.25 -47.26 1.74
CA GLU A 787 0.42 -47.70 0.36
C GLU A 787 -0.82 -47.44 -0.50
N ALA A 788 -0.61 -46.82 -1.67
CA ALA A 788 -1.67 -46.59 -2.64
C ALA A 788 -1.91 -47.85 -3.49
N THR A 789 -2.53 -48.84 -2.88
CA THR A 789 -2.77 -50.16 -3.49
C THR A 789 -3.52 -50.09 -4.84
N GLY A 790 -2.97 -50.71 -5.89
CA GLY A 790 -3.55 -50.71 -7.23
C GLY A 790 -3.29 -49.48 -8.07
N MET A 791 -2.42 -48.58 -7.64
CA MET A 791 -1.94 -47.41 -8.41
C MET A 791 -0.52 -47.64 -8.90
N LYS A 792 -0.29 -47.45 -10.19
CA LYS A 792 1.05 -47.47 -10.79
C LYS A 792 1.63 -46.06 -10.88
N CYS A 793 2.93 -45.94 -10.59
CA CYS A 793 3.66 -44.69 -10.77
C CYS A 793 3.65 -44.32 -12.28
N PRO A 794 3.18 -43.10 -12.64
CA PRO A 794 3.14 -42.70 -14.04
C PRO A 794 4.54 -42.49 -14.66
N SER A 795 5.56 -42.33 -13.82
CA SER A 795 6.94 -42.10 -14.28
C SER A 795 7.73 -43.41 -14.48
N CYS A 796 7.55 -44.41 -13.63
CA CYS A 796 8.32 -45.65 -13.67
C CYS A 796 7.49 -46.92 -13.82
N GLY A 797 6.14 -46.82 -13.81
CA GLY A 797 5.23 -47.94 -13.98
C GLY A 797 5.11 -48.92 -12.79
N GLN A 798 5.87 -48.73 -11.73
CA GLN A 798 5.90 -49.59 -10.53
C GLN A 798 4.73 -49.30 -9.59
N GLU A 799 4.22 -50.32 -8.89
CA GLU A 799 3.20 -50.21 -7.85
C GLU A 799 3.85 -49.92 -6.49
N SER A 800 4.57 -48.81 -6.40
CA SER A 800 5.33 -48.40 -5.20
C SER A 800 4.98 -46.99 -4.73
N LEU A 801 3.73 -46.58 -4.98
CA LEU A 801 3.22 -45.30 -4.53
C LEU A 801 2.76 -45.36 -3.09
N VAL A 802 3.19 -44.39 -2.28
CA VAL A 802 2.72 -44.20 -0.91
C VAL A 802 2.21 -42.78 -0.72
N TYR A 803 1.26 -42.64 0.20
CA TYR A 803 0.85 -41.32 0.65
C TYR A 803 1.89 -40.75 1.62
N GLN A 804 2.31 -39.55 1.36
CA GLN A 804 3.12 -38.75 2.26
C GLN A 804 2.62 -37.30 2.20
N GLU A 805 2.11 -36.83 3.34
CA GLU A 805 1.54 -35.48 3.46
C GLU A 805 0.42 -35.17 2.43
N GLY A 806 -0.41 -36.13 2.18
CA GLY A 806 -1.50 -36.05 1.19
C GLY A 806 -1.05 -36.10 -0.28
N CYS A 807 0.24 -36.25 -0.57
CA CYS A 807 0.80 -36.46 -1.89
C CYS A 807 1.11 -37.94 -2.12
N LEU A 808 1.04 -38.38 -3.37
CA LEU A 808 1.51 -39.71 -3.78
C LEU A 808 2.98 -39.63 -4.17
N ILE A 809 3.83 -40.34 -3.46
CA ILE A 809 5.28 -40.42 -3.73
C ILE A 809 5.64 -41.85 -4.11
N CYS A 810 6.40 -42.01 -5.17
CA CYS A 810 6.91 -43.30 -5.60
C CYS A 810 8.20 -43.64 -4.85
N LYS A 811 8.17 -44.70 -4.02
CA LYS A 811 9.36 -45.18 -3.31
C LYS A 811 10.49 -45.67 -4.23
N ASN A 812 10.17 -45.98 -5.50
CA ASN A 812 11.15 -46.51 -6.44
C ASN A 812 11.89 -45.42 -7.25
N CYS A 813 11.19 -44.36 -7.71
CA CYS A 813 11.80 -43.35 -8.58
C CYS A 813 11.72 -41.93 -8.00
N GLY A 814 11.15 -41.75 -6.81
CA GLY A 814 11.00 -40.45 -6.18
C GLY A 814 9.97 -39.52 -6.83
N ALA A 815 9.29 -39.97 -7.91
CA ALA A 815 8.25 -39.16 -8.56
C ALA A 815 7.13 -38.86 -7.58
N SER A 816 6.77 -37.59 -7.46
CA SER A 816 5.72 -37.08 -6.58
C SER A 816 4.56 -36.53 -7.41
N ARG A 817 3.32 -36.85 -6.99
CA ARG A 817 2.09 -36.29 -7.53
C ARG A 817 1.22 -35.72 -6.41
N CYS A 818 1.26 -34.41 -6.26
CA CYS A 818 0.32 -33.69 -5.42
C CYS A 818 -0.86 -33.25 -6.29
N GLY A 819 -2.09 -33.53 -5.88
CA GLY A 819 -3.31 -33.26 -6.62
C GLY A 819 -3.69 -31.80 -6.63
#